data_3c6b565d4da872e82ce184d85f4681db
#
_entry.id   3c6b565d4da872e82ce184d85f4681db
#
_cell.length_a   1.000
_cell.length_b   1.000
_cell.length_c   1.000
_cell.angle_alpha   90.00
_cell.angle_beta   90.00
_cell.angle_gamma   90.00
#
_symmetry.space_group_name_H-M   'P 1'
#
loop_
_entity.id
_entity.type
_entity.pdbx_description
1 polymer ?
#
loop_
_entity_poly.entity_id
_entity_poly.type
_entity_poly.pdbx_seq_one_letter_code
_entity_poly.pdbx_strand_id
1 'polypeptide(L)'
;MYLCRNLYIPMQEISIKTMINIKKILLSAAFVALGGISVLATSKRKEPAVPAPSTIYWNDVYGKVYYSKNANVSPVVKIALNMFSDDMKAILGYPAKEKSNANIQIYQLDQLSNKEFSSIEKLGVPLHQFITQKDAFWIGTRQGKIIVVGSNARGTAYGIMELSSLAGVSPWTNYYHVAPLQKKTLSLAAGFESLQIPATTYRGLMLNDHAWMGRKNQSRLCRLMLRLRANTIWEGEKHGETSGKHETSTGKHGMNIDKQVTDSFDILVAENGKVTETVIGKKHNKKHKKSLELTKLIWEDKQLSFSDLSPALMLNELGADSQDNGSRKGKTHKSHSSRSHEDEAWIADVNNPQAGAYQLSLFMEQAWNRNAATAANLEKHYEQWLSKLFGAAMGRKLMPLMKEYYRLVNIRPTGYMTMPFGEYEFHSGEFGNELERYLYDYDLLKTKATNVGNTLTAYQQQGFRNMILNPILIAALTAEKELEAQEARHIARPGLFSKDDEAKAAAALSLTAYQKLKAIEPSAQPPVLPGTMTAAEIRKSLQDAFDRSEDLKPFSYALIKDVIAKNAYQWTSATQSSIQLLPFTGHSTQAVSMNKGAILKYVVNTDMEGDARFTIGAIPDYTNQKGDMRISVMIDDQEPVTISLKDAYNHNNWKMDIWRGQTRKNFFTTLKKGNHVVEIKALDDHIILDQWILDFDVDREYYVIPVR
;
A
#
# COMPACT_ATOMS: atom_id res chain seq x y z
N MET A 1 31.62 -23.62 42.38
CA MET A 1 32.24 -24.95 42.39
C MET A 1 31.11 -25.98 42.30
N TYR A 2 31.08 -26.75 41.19
CA TYR A 2 30.23 -27.96 40.92
C TYR A 2 28.70 -27.75 40.97
N LEU A 3 27.86 -28.07 40.04
CA LEU A 3 27.77 -28.94 38.86
C LEU A 3 26.50 -28.57 38.12
N CYS A 4 26.52 -28.33 36.87
CA CYS A 4 25.56 -28.85 35.91
C CYS A 4 26.15 -28.68 34.50
N ARG A 5 26.78 -29.74 34.07
CA ARG A 5 27.22 -29.98 32.70
C ARG A 5 26.19 -30.85 32.00
N ASN A 6 25.90 -30.46 30.77
CA ASN A 6 25.56 -31.36 29.66
C ASN A 6 24.15 -31.96 29.59
N LEU A 7 23.41 -31.46 28.62
CA LEU A 7 22.69 -32.36 27.70
C LEU A 7 22.68 -31.69 26.30
N TYR A 8 23.83 -31.86 25.64
CA TYR A 8 23.94 -31.70 24.19
C TYR A 8 23.59 -33.07 23.61
N ILE A 9 22.43 -33.19 22.93
CA ILE A 9 22.10 -34.36 22.13
C ILE A 9 22.65 -34.08 20.73
N PRO A 10 23.65 -34.83 20.24
CA PRO A 10 24.12 -34.67 18.87
C PRO A 10 23.06 -35.25 17.92
N MET A 11 22.66 -34.44 16.93
CA MET A 11 21.95 -34.96 15.77
C MET A 11 22.83 -35.97 15.06
N GLN A 12 22.55 -37.24 15.26
CA GLN A 12 23.13 -38.29 14.42
C GLN A 12 22.60 -38.16 13.00
N GLU A 13 23.51 -38.10 12.05
CA GLU A 13 23.26 -38.27 10.63
C GLU A 13 22.48 -39.56 10.40
N ILE A 14 21.20 -39.41 10.05
CA ILE A 14 20.42 -40.55 9.59
C ILE A 14 20.88 -40.83 8.15
N SER A 15 21.64 -41.89 7.99
CA SER A 15 22.17 -42.36 6.73
C SER A 15 21.03 -42.54 5.71
N ILE A 16 21.26 -42.08 4.47
CA ILE A 16 20.37 -42.22 3.30
C ILE A 16 19.91 -43.66 3.08
N LYS A 17 20.69 -44.65 3.50
CA LYS A 17 20.34 -46.07 3.48
C LYS A 17 19.16 -46.44 4.41
N THR A 18 18.97 -45.74 5.51
CA THR A 18 17.86 -46.00 6.45
C THR A 18 16.52 -45.45 5.88
N MET A 19 16.55 -44.36 5.18
CA MET A 19 15.35 -43.82 4.50
C MET A 19 14.88 -44.68 3.32
N ILE A 20 15.81 -45.35 2.62
CA ILE A 20 15.47 -46.25 1.51
C ILE A 20 14.81 -47.53 2.03
N ASN A 21 15.24 -48.01 3.21
CA ASN A 21 14.62 -49.19 3.81
C ASN A 21 13.23 -48.96 4.40
N ILE A 22 12.96 -47.78 4.94
CA ILE A 22 11.61 -47.40 5.39
C ILE A 22 10.62 -47.31 4.23
N LYS A 23 11.04 -46.76 3.06
CA LYS A 23 10.20 -46.75 1.85
C LYS A 23 9.94 -48.18 1.31
N LYS A 24 10.86 -49.10 1.41
CA LYS A 24 10.65 -50.47 0.99
C LYS A 24 9.73 -51.26 1.93
N ILE A 25 9.73 -51.02 3.23
CA ILE A 25 8.82 -51.63 4.21
C ILE A 25 7.39 -51.10 4.06
N LEU A 26 7.19 -49.85 3.74
CA LEU A 26 5.85 -49.27 3.47
C LEU A 26 5.25 -49.71 2.11
N LEU A 27 6.08 -50.05 1.12
CA LEU A 27 5.60 -50.61 -0.14
C LEU A 27 5.27 -52.14 -0.04
N SER A 28 5.91 -52.90 0.89
CA SER A 28 5.62 -54.33 1.07
C SER A 28 4.39 -54.59 1.95
N ALA A 29 4.01 -53.66 2.83
CA ALA A 29 2.78 -53.74 3.63
C ALA A 29 1.47 -53.46 2.82
N ALA A 30 1.59 -52.77 1.70
CA ALA A 30 0.46 -52.50 0.79
C ALA A 30 0.16 -53.67 -0.18
N PHE A 31 1.04 -54.68 -0.29
CA PHE A 31 0.91 -55.81 -1.22
C PHE A 31 0.33 -57.10 -0.60
N VAL A 32 0.12 -57.16 0.73
CA VAL A 32 -0.41 -58.38 1.37
C VAL A 32 -1.92 -58.35 1.68
N ALA A 33 -2.58 -57.21 1.44
CA ALA A 33 -4.02 -57.08 1.70
C ALA A 33 -4.97 -57.25 0.50
N LEU A 34 -4.48 -57.69 -0.66
CA LEU A 34 -5.31 -57.93 -1.88
C LEU A 34 -4.90 -59.24 -2.56
N GLY A 35 -4.96 -60.32 -1.81
CA GLY A 35 -4.91 -61.67 -2.37
C GLY A 35 -6.24 -62.38 -2.26
N GLY A 36 -6.97 -62.38 -3.35
CA GLY A 36 -8.14 -63.26 -3.50
C GLY A 36 -9.31 -62.70 -4.28
N ILE A 37 -9.17 -62.47 -5.58
CA ILE A 37 -10.29 -62.57 -6.52
C ILE A 37 -9.71 -62.90 -7.91
N SER A 38 -10.30 -63.94 -8.48
CA SER A 38 -9.98 -64.66 -9.70
C SER A 38 -9.75 -63.83 -10.95
N VAL A 39 -8.76 -64.26 -11.70
CA VAL A 39 -8.40 -63.81 -13.05
C VAL A 39 -9.57 -63.93 -14.04
N LEU A 40 -10.04 -62.81 -14.54
CA LEU A 40 -10.62 -62.68 -15.88
C LEU A 40 -9.75 -61.70 -16.64
N ALA A 41 -9.07 -62.21 -17.66
CA ALA A 41 -8.24 -61.44 -18.57
C ALA A 41 -9.08 -60.46 -19.37
N THR A 42 -9.08 -59.17 -18.95
CA THR A 42 -9.51 -58.05 -19.81
C THR A 42 -8.26 -57.31 -20.27
N SER A 43 -8.13 -57.21 -21.58
CA SER A 43 -7.08 -56.45 -22.26
C SER A 43 -6.96 -55.06 -21.63
N LYS A 44 -5.78 -54.73 -21.09
CA LYS A 44 -5.45 -53.36 -20.63
C LYS A 44 -5.59 -52.41 -21.84
N ARG A 45 -6.72 -51.71 -21.97
CA ARG A 45 -6.73 -50.43 -22.66
C ARG A 45 -5.76 -49.53 -21.88
N LYS A 46 -4.63 -49.15 -22.52
CA LYS A 46 -3.83 -48.03 -22.06
C LYS A 46 -4.78 -46.84 -21.97
N GLU A 47 -5.05 -46.31 -20.75
CA GLU A 47 -5.61 -44.99 -20.63
C GLU A 47 -4.71 -44.04 -21.44
N PRO A 48 -5.28 -43.25 -22.36
CA PRO A 48 -4.49 -42.29 -23.09
C PRO A 48 -3.82 -41.37 -22.04
N ALA A 49 -2.50 -41.30 -22.08
CA ALA A 49 -1.75 -40.36 -21.27
C ALA A 49 -2.39 -38.98 -21.47
N VAL A 50 -2.84 -38.31 -20.37
CA VAL A 50 -3.36 -36.94 -20.43
C VAL A 50 -2.25 -36.13 -21.11
N PRO A 51 -2.48 -35.58 -22.31
CA PRO A 51 -1.46 -34.82 -22.99
C PRO A 51 -1.11 -33.67 -22.10
N ALA A 52 0.20 -33.40 -21.88
CA ALA A 52 0.66 -32.24 -21.17
C ALA A 52 -0.04 -30.99 -21.74
N PRO A 53 -0.49 -30.03 -20.90
CA PRO A 53 -1.24 -28.87 -21.38
C PRO A 53 -0.45 -28.19 -22.49
N SER A 54 -1.01 -28.15 -23.70
CA SER A 54 -0.37 -27.50 -24.83
C SER A 54 -0.23 -25.99 -24.50
N THR A 55 0.92 -25.43 -24.79
CA THR A 55 1.23 -24.02 -24.53
C THR A 55 0.94 -23.20 -25.78
N ILE A 56 0.21 -22.10 -25.65
CA ILE A 56 -0.08 -21.17 -26.74
C ILE A 56 0.91 -20.01 -26.68
N TYR A 57 1.81 -19.93 -27.66
CA TYR A 57 2.79 -18.85 -27.77
C TYR A 57 2.17 -17.60 -28.39
N TRP A 58 2.56 -16.41 -27.86
CA TRP A 58 2.12 -15.12 -28.40
C TRP A 58 2.93 -14.74 -29.63
N ASN A 59 4.24 -14.97 -29.54
CA ASN A 59 5.21 -14.62 -30.57
C ASN A 59 5.52 -15.79 -31.50
N ASP A 60 5.87 -15.47 -32.73
CA ASP A 60 6.40 -16.42 -33.69
C ASP A 60 7.85 -16.82 -33.36
N VAL A 61 8.43 -17.68 -34.18
CA VAL A 61 9.81 -18.15 -34.05
C VAL A 61 10.86 -17.01 -34.12
N TYR A 62 10.49 -15.88 -34.65
CA TYR A 62 11.33 -14.68 -34.77
C TYR A 62 11.07 -13.66 -33.64
N GLY A 63 10.30 -14.00 -32.62
CA GLY A 63 9.96 -13.11 -31.50
C GLY A 63 8.88 -12.06 -31.81
N LYS A 64 8.23 -12.13 -33.00
CA LYS A 64 7.26 -11.12 -33.42
C LYS A 64 5.85 -11.48 -32.96
N VAL A 65 5.13 -10.50 -32.40
CA VAL A 65 3.74 -10.63 -31.97
C VAL A 65 2.81 -9.97 -33.00
N TYR A 66 1.75 -10.70 -33.35
CA TYR A 66 0.70 -10.21 -34.24
C TYR A 66 -0.65 -10.28 -33.55
N TYR A 67 -1.48 -9.26 -33.81
CA TYR A 67 -2.88 -9.23 -33.35
C TYR A 67 -3.83 -8.92 -34.53
N SER A 68 -5.07 -9.38 -34.40
CA SER A 68 -6.17 -8.96 -35.25
C SER A 68 -7.27 -8.36 -34.38
N LYS A 69 -8.06 -7.48 -34.95
CA LYS A 69 -9.19 -6.82 -34.28
C LYS A 69 -10.38 -6.71 -35.26
N ASN A 70 -11.58 -6.46 -34.73
CA ASN A 70 -12.71 -6.11 -35.61
C ASN A 70 -12.45 -4.78 -36.35
N ALA A 71 -13.09 -4.63 -37.50
CA ALA A 71 -12.83 -3.55 -38.46
C ALA A 71 -12.95 -2.15 -37.79
N ASN A 72 -14.00 -1.97 -37.02
CA ASN A 72 -14.26 -0.74 -36.28
C ASN A 72 -13.94 -0.94 -34.79
N VAL A 73 -13.10 -0.10 -34.24
CA VAL A 73 -12.80 -0.05 -32.80
C VAL A 73 -12.75 1.41 -32.35
N SER A 74 -13.11 1.63 -31.09
CA SER A 74 -13.13 2.96 -30.48
C SER A 74 -11.73 3.55 -30.30
N PRO A 75 -11.58 4.90 -30.15
CA PRO A 75 -10.28 5.56 -30.00
C PRO A 75 -9.45 4.99 -28.85
N VAL A 76 -10.03 4.73 -27.68
CA VAL A 76 -9.32 4.17 -26.53
C VAL A 76 -8.74 2.77 -26.81
N VAL A 77 -9.43 1.95 -27.62
CA VAL A 77 -8.91 0.63 -28.04
C VAL A 77 -7.69 0.79 -28.94
N LYS A 78 -7.68 1.78 -29.84
CA LYS A 78 -6.50 2.08 -30.68
C LYS A 78 -5.32 2.53 -29.82
N ILE A 79 -5.58 3.37 -28.80
CA ILE A 79 -4.54 3.78 -27.84
C ILE A 79 -4.00 2.58 -27.07
N ALA A 80 -4.87 1.69 -26.57
CA ALA A 80 -4.46 0.47 -25.86
C ALA A 80 -3.61 -0.46 -26.76
N LEU A 81 -3.96 -0.61 -28.04
CA LEU A 81 -3.17 -1.37 -29.02
C LEU A 81 -1.79 -0.76 -29.26
N ASN A 82 -1.70 0.55 -29.36
CA ASN A 82 -0.41 1.24 -29.48
C ASN A 82 0.45 1.03 -28.23
N MET A 83 -0.15 1.13 -27.03
CA MET A 83 0.53 0.85 -25.77
C MET A 83 1.00 -0.61 -25.70
N PHE A 84 0.17 -1.57 -26.10
CA PHE A 84 0.54 -2.99 -26.19
C PHE A 84 1.68 -3.22 -27.18
N SER A 85 1.68 -2.54 -28.31
CA SER A 85 2.77 -2.60 -29.30
C SER A 85 4.11 -2.13 -28.72
N ASP A 86 4.10 -1.00 -27.99
CA ASP A 86 5.26 -0.47 -27.29
C ASP A 86 5.75 -1.43 -26.19
N ASP A 87 4.83 -2.05 -25.46
CA ASP A 87 5.13 -3.04 -24.43
C ASP A 87 5.82 -4.28 -25.01
N MET A 88 5.33 -4.79 -26.12
CA MET A 88 5.94 -5.93 -26.80
C MET A 88 7.34 -5.58 -27.32
N LYS A 89 7.53 -4.37 -27.82
CA LYS A 89 8.86 -3.88 -28.20
C LYS A 89 9.82 -3.84 -26.99
N ALA A 90 9.33 -3.42 -25.83
CA ALA A 90 10.16 -3.35 -24.62
C ALA A 90 10.52 -4.76 -24.09
N ILE A 91 9.62 -5.74 -24.20
CA ILE A 91 9.83 -7.10 -23.66
C ILE A 91 10.58 -8.00 -24.64
N LEU A 92 10.19 -8.00 -25.93
CA LEU A 92 10.65 -8.97 -26.95
C LEU A 92 11.59 -8.33 -27.98
N GLY A 93 11.77 -7.01 -27.95
CA GLY A 93 12.57 -6.27 -28.94
C GLY A 93 11.81 -5.85 -30.21
N TYR A 94 10.59 -6.33 -30.43
CA TYR A 94 9.77 -6.03 -31.61
C TYR A 94 8.37 -5.53 -31.24
N PRO A 95 7.87 -4.46 -31.90
CA PRO A 95 6.51 -4.00 -31.67
C PRO A 95 5.47 -5.01 -32.18
N ALA A 96 4.36 -5.14 -31.47
CA ALA A 96 3.24 -5.92 -31.98
C ALA A 96 2.63 -5.25 -33.22
N LYS A 97 2.21 -6.03 -34.21
CA LYS A 97 1.65 -5.53 -35.47
C LYS A 97 0.29 -6.14 -35.78
N GLU A 98 -0.57 -5.34 -36.41
CA GLU A 98 -1.85 -5.84 -36.93
C GLU A 98 -1.63 -6.79 -38.11
N LYS A 99 -2.31 -7.95 -38.11
CA LYS A 99 -2.29 -8.94 -39.18
C LYS A 99 -3.60 -9.72 -39.18
N SER A 100 -4.18 -9.95 -40.36
CA SER A 100 -5.36 -10.80 -40.45
C SER A 100 -5.08 -12.22 -39.94
N ASN A 101 -6.03 -12.82 -39.25
CA ASN A 101 -5.91 -14.17 -38.69
C ASN A 101 -4.70 -14.39 -37.75
N ALA A 102 -4.36 -13.38 -36.95
CA ALA A 102 -3.27 -13.45 -35.97
C ALA A 102 -3.56 -14.41 -34.81
N ASN A 103 -2.49 -14.77 -34.05
CA ASN A 103 -2.62 -15.61 -32.85
C ASN A 103 -3.38 -14.91 -31.73
N ILE A 104 -3.31 -13.56 -31.64
CA ILE A 104 -4.07 -12.77 -30.68
C ILE A 104 -5.23 -12.12 -31.44
N GLN A 105 -6.46 -12.38 -30.99
CA GLN A 105 -7.68 -11.83 -31.58
C GLN A 105 -8.41 -10.96 -30.57
N ILE A 106 -8.72 -9.73 -30.94
CA ILE A 106 -9.30 -8.72 -30.06
C ILE A 106 -10.65 -8.28 -30.60
N TYR A 107 -11.67 -8.32 -29.76
CA TYR A 107 -13.05 -8.02 -30.12
C TYR A 107 -13.68 -7.03 -29.14
N GLN A 108 -14.24 -5.94 -29.69
CA GLN A 108 -15.07 -4.98 -29.00
C GLN A 108 -16.54 -5.29 -29.30
N LEU A 109 -17.30 -5.82 -28.32
CA LEU A 109 -18.64 -6.39 -28.56
C LEU A 109 -19.66 -5.41 -29.12
N ASP A 110 -19.64 -4.17 -28.63
CA ASP A 110 -20.57 -3.11 -29.08
C ASP A 110 -20.28 -2.57 -30.49
N GLN A 111 -19.23 -3.07 -31.15
CA GLN A 111 -18.84 -2.72 -32.52
C GLN A 111 -18.81 -3.95 -33.47
N LEU A 112 -19.32 -5.10 -33.03
CA LEU A 112 -19.32 -6.32 -33.84
C LEU A 112 -20.48 -6.34 -34.84
N SER A 113 -20.21 -6.90 -36.00
CA SER A 113 -21.25 -7.37 -36.92
C SER A 113 -21.89 -8.66 -36.38
N ASN A 114 -23.13 -8.96 -36.80
CA ASN A 114 -23.82 -10.20 -36.42
C ASN A 114 -23.02 -11.45 -36.77
N LYS A 115 -22.25 -11.43 -37.86
CA LYS A 115 -21.40 -12.54 -38.29
C LYS A 115 -20.23 -12.76 -37.35
N GLU A 116 -19.56 -11.68 -36.91
CA GLU A 116 -18.44 -11.74 -35.94
C GLU A 116 -18.95 -12.20 -34.58
N PHE A 117 -20.10 -11.69 -34.12
CA PHE A 117 -20.73 -12.10 -32.87
C PHE A 117 -20.99 -13.61 -32.85
N SER A 118 -21.66 -14.16 -33.89
CA SER A 118 -21.91 -15.59 -34.00
C SER A 118 -20.62 -16.42 -34.05
N SER A 119 -19.55 -15.87 -34.63
CA SER A 119 -18.25 -16.54 -34.66
C SER A 119 -17.61 -16.65 -33.25
N ILE A 120 -17.70 -15.62 -32.45
CA ILE A 120 -17.18 -15.59 -31.06
C ILE A 120 -18.00 -16.52 -30.16
N GLU A 121 -19.32 -16.54 -30.34
CA GLU A 121 -20.21 -17.43 -29.60
C GLU A 121 -19.85 -18.90 -29.86
N LYS A 122 -19.58 -19.28 -31.11
CA LYS A 122 -19.14 -20.64 -31.51
C LYS A 122 -17.78 -21.03 -30.91
N LEU A 123 -16.93 -20.06 -30.51
CA LEU A 123 -15.67 -20.32 -29.82
C LEU A 123 -15.87 -20.66 -28.35
N GLY A 124 -17.08 -20.61 -27.81
CA GLY A 124 -17.40 -20.92 -26.42
C GLY A 124 -16.97 -19.82 -25.45
N VAL A 125 -16.94 -18.55 -25.90
CA VAL A 125 -16.75 -17.39 -25.02
C VAL A 125 -18.02 -17.18 -24.19
N PRO A 126 -17.93 -17.02 -22.85
CA PRO A 126 -19.12 -16.96 -21.99
C PRO A 126 -19.80 -15.57 -22.05
N LEU A 127 -20.24 -15.16 -23.24
CA LEU A 127 -20.77 -13.81 -23.52
C LEU A 127 -21.93 -13.43 -22.60
N HIS A 128 -22.81 -14.39 -22.26
CA HIS A 128 -23.98 -14.17 -21.41
C HIS A 128 -23.63 -13.66 -20.00
N GLN A 129 -22.40 -13.91 -19.52
CA GLN A 129 -21.96 -13.51 -18.19
C GLN A 129 -21.55 -12.04 -18.11
N PHE A 130 -21.12 -11.43 -19.22
CA PHE A 130 -20.55 -10.09 -19.16
C PHE A 130 -20.97 -9.10 -20.25
N ILE A 131 -21.76 -9.53 -21.23
CA ILE A 131 -22.17 -8.66 -22.35
C ILE A 131 -22.92 -7.39 -21.90
N THR A 132 -23.66 -7.47 -20.80
CA THR A 132 -24.40 -6.33 -20.22
C THR A 132 -23.60 -5.59 -19.14
N GLN A 133 -22.43 -6.09 -18.77
CA GLN A 133 -21.60 -5.50 -17.72
C GLN A 133 -20.72 -4.38 -18.30
N LYS A 134 -20.77 -3.19 -17.69
CA LYS A 134 -19.91 -2.07 -18.10
C LYS A 134 -18.44 -2.44 -17.79
N ASP A 135 -17.56 -2.09 -18.73
CA ASP A 135 -16.08 -2.18 -18.58
C ASP A 135 -15.55 -3.62 -18.36
N ALA A 136 -16.39 -4.65 -18.52
CA ALA A 136 -16.00 -6.04 -18.37
C ALA A 136 -15.22 -6.57 -19.57
N PHE A 137 -14.38 -7.56 -19.34
CA PHE A 137 -13.67 -8.27 -20.41
C PHE A 137 -13.41 -9.75 -20.06
N TRP A 138 -13.20 -10.53 -21.09
CA TRP A 138 -12.77 -11.91 -21.00
C TRP A 138 -11.52 -12.13 -21.85
N ILE A 139 -10.57 -12.89 -21.31
CA ILE A 139 -9.38 -13.36 -22.02
C ILE A 139 -9.35 -14.88 -21.92
N GLY A 140 -9.13 -15.56 -23.01
CA GLY A 140 -8.96 -17.01 -22.98
C GLY A 140 -8.25 -17.56 -24.20
N THR A 141 -7.87 -18.84 -24.10
CA THR A 141 -7.24 -19.56 -25.19
C THR A 141 -8.27 -20.52 -25.81
N ARG A 142 -8.52 -20.38 -27.12
CA ARG A 142 -9.45 -21.22 -27.90
C ARG A 142 -8.83 -21.55 -29.26
N GLN A 143 -8.90 -22.80 -29.65
CA GLN A 143 -8.42 -23.26 -30.97
C GLN A 143 -7.00 -22.80 -31.32
N GLY A 144 -6.07 -22.84 -30.32
CA GLY A 144 -4.68 -22.43 -30.52
C GLY A 144 -4.45 -20.91 -30.59
N LYS A 145 -5.46 -20.11 -30.30
CA LYS A 145 -5.40 -18.63 -30.29
C LYS A 145 -5.69 -18.05 -28.93
N ILE A 146 -5.19 -16.84 -28.70
CA ILE A 146 -5.51 -16.00 -27.55
C ILE A 146 -6.61 -15.03 -27.98
N ILE A 147 -7.71 -15.03 -27.26
CA ILE A 147 -8.89 -14.21 -27.60
C ILE A 147 -9.14 -13.25 -26.44
N VAL A 148 -9.29 -11.96 -26.77
CA VAL A 148 -9.68 -10.88 -25.86
C VAL A 148 -11.02 -10.36 -26.32
N VAL A 149 -12.00 -10.34 -25.44
CA VAL A 149 -13.34 -9.81 -25.73
C VAL A 149 -13.73 -8.82 -24.64
N GLY A 150 -13.96 -7.56 -25.00
CA GLY A 150 -14.46 -6.54 -24.09
C GLY A 150 -15.94 -6.23 -24.34
N SER A 151 -16.72 -6.03 -23.27
CA SER A 151 -18.15 -5.71 -23.35
C SER A 151 -18.42 -4.36 -24.03
N ASN A 152 -17.50 -3.42 -23.87
CA ASN A 152 -17.52 -2.08 -24.47
C ASN A 152 -16.09 -1.60 -24.79
N ALA A 153 -15.94 -0.35 -25.20
CA ALA A 153 -14.65 0.24 -25.55
C ALA A 153 -13.62 0.13 -24.42
N ARG A 154 -13.98 0.56 -23.19
CA ARG A 154 -13.09 0.50 -22.01
C ARG A 154 -12.77 -0.95 -21.63
N GLY A 155 -13.77 -1.83 -21.58
CA GLY A 155 -13.56 -3.26 -21.27
C GLY A 155 -12.56 -3.89 -22.25
N THR A 156 -12.67 -3.57 -23.56
CA THR A 156 -11.71 -4.04 -24.56
C THR A 156 -10.30 -3.50 -24.32
N ALA A 157 -10.18 -2.20 -24.02
CA ALA A 157 -8.90 -1.58 -23.72
C ALA A 157 -8.26 -2.15 -22.44
N TYR A 158 -9.05 -2.42 -21.40
CA TYR A 158 -8.58 -3.10 -20.19
C TYR A 158 -8.12 -4.53 -20.45
N GLY A 159 -8.85 -5.29 -21.30
CA GLY A 159 -8.41 -6.62 -21.72
C GLY A 159 -7.05 -6.60 -22.46
N ILE A 160 -6.81 -5.60 -23.29
CA ILE A 160 -5.51 -5.41 -23.95
C ILE A 160 -4.42 -5.07 -22.92
N MET A 161 -4.70 -4.18 -21.96
CA MET A 161 -3.75 -3.86 -20.88
C MET A 161 -3.51 -5.06 -19.96
N GLU A 162 -4.50 -5.94 -19.78
CA GLU A 162 -4.31 -7.20 -19.05
C GLU A 162 -3.34 -8.14 -19.76
N LEU A 163 -3.37 -8.22 -21.10
CA LEU A 163 -2.31 -8.94 -21.83
C LEU A 163 -0.93 -8.35 -21.52
N SER A 164 -0.78 -7.03 -21.52
CA SER A 164 0.47 -6.40 -21.13
C SER A 164 0.89 -6.77 -19.70
N SER A 165 -0.06 -6.81 -18.76
CA SER A 165 0.16 -7.24 -17.36
C SER A 165 0.60 -8.71 -17.28
N LEU A 166 -0.06 -9.62 -18.01
CA LEU A 166 0.32 -11.03 -18.10
C LEU A 166 1.71 -11.22 -18.74
N ALA A 167 2.09 -10.34 -19.64
CA ALA A 167 3.45 -10.30 -20.20
C ALA A 167 4.51 -9.81 -19.18
N GLY A 168 4.08 -9.18 -18.08
CA GLY A 168 4.95 -8.66 -17.02
C GLY A 168 5.18 -7.15 -17.07
N VAL A 169 4.31 -6.39 -17.76
CA VAL A 169 4.38 -4.93 -17.77
C VAL A 169 3.67 -4.36 -16.54
N SER A 170 4.37 -3.50 -15.82
CA SER A 170 3.79 -2.77 -14.69
C SER A 170 2.84 -1.66 -15.18
N PRO A 171 1.76 -1.35 -14.44
CA PRO A 171 0.98 -0.14 -14.70
C PRO A 171 1.82 1.13 -14.73
N TRP A 172 2.90 1.17 -13.97
CA TRP A 172 3.79 2.30 -13.76
C TRP A 172 4.83 2.53 -14.88
N THR A 173 4.90 1.64 -15.87
CA THR A 173 5.89 1.69 -16.96
C THR A 173 5.96 3.04 -17.64
N ASN A 174 4.83 3.61 -18.05
CA ASN A 174 4.80 4.89 -18.74
C ASN A 174 4.92 6.10 -17.79
N TYR A 175 4.55 5.93 -16.53
CA TYR A 175 4.52 7.01 -15.55
C TYR A 175 5.86 7.19 -14.83
N TYR A 176 6.48 6.08 -14.39
CA TYR A 176 7.74 6.07 -13.65
C TYR A 176 8.92 5.51 -14.43
N HIS A 177 8.75 5.22 -15.71
CA HIS A 177 9.78 4.58 -16.51
C HIS A 177 10.25 3.23 -15.93
N VAL A 178 9.29 2.46 -15.37
CA VAL A 178 9.57 1.10 -14.90
C VAL A 178 9.67 0.19 -16.11
N ALA A 179 10.88 -0.13 -16.46
CA ALA A 179 11.15 -0.95 -17.63
C ALA A 179 10.73 -2.43 -17.36
N PRO A 180 9.94 -3.06 -18.23
CA PRO A 180 9.58 -4.46 -18.06
C PRO A 180 10.80 -5.36 -18.26
N LEU A 181 10.80 -6.51 -17.57
CA LEU A 181 11.86 -7.53 -17.76
C LEU A 181 11.81 -8.10 -19.18
N GLN A 182 12.94 -8.12 -19.85
CA GLN A 182 13.04 -8.70 -21.19
C GLN A 182 12.85 -10.21 -21.16
N LYS A 183 12.15 -10.73 -22.15
CA LYS A 183 11.85 -12.17 -22.34
C LYS A 183 12.12 -12.57 -23.78
N LYS A 184 12.42 -13.85 -24.00
CA LYS A 184 12.55 -14.39 -25.34
C LYS A 184 11.20 -14.86 -25.90
N THR A 185 10.32 -15.32 -25.01
CA THR A 185 9.00 -15.90 -25.38
C THR A 185 7.94 -15.48 -24.37
N LEU A 186 6.71 -15.35 -24.85
CA LEU A 186 5.51 -15.17 -24.07
C LEU A 186 4.52 -16.27 -24.41
N SER A 187 3.83 -16.83 -23.44
CA SER A 187 2.86 -17.90 -23.63
C SER A 187 1.78 -17.92 -22.58
N LEU A 188 0.64 -18.51 -22.92
CA LEU A 188 -0.43 -18.89 -21.99
C LEU A 188 -0.67 -20.40 -22.09
N ALA A 189 -1.15 -21.00 -21.02
CA ALA A 189 -1.58 -22.39 -21.04
C ALA A 189 -2.80 -22.56 -21.97
N ALA A 190 -2.89 -23.69 -22.66
CA ALA A 190 -4.13 -24.07 -23.35
C ALA A 190 -5.23 -24.22 -22.29
N GLY A 191 -6.43 -23.72 -22.58
CA GLY A 191 -7.52 -23.66 -21.61
C GLY A 191 -7.45 -22.51 -20.61
N PHE A 192 -6.47 -21.61 -20.72
CA PHE A 192 -6.46 -20.39 -19.91
C PHE A 192 -7.74 -19.59 -20.12
N GLU A 193 -8.34 -19.15 -19.02
CA GLU A 193 -9.52 -18.28 -19.00
C GLU A 193 -9.42 -17.27 -17.86
N SER A 194 -9.82 -16.03 -18.13
CA SER A 194 -9.96 -14.97 -17.15
C SER A 194 -11.16 -14.09 -17.53
N LEU A 195 -12.22 -14.17 -16.75
CA LEU A 195 -13.37 -13.26 -16.83
C LEU A 195 -13.21 -12.19 -15.76
N GLN A 196 -13.23 -10.93 -16.16
CA GLN A 196 -13.02 -9.77 -15.31
C GLN A 196 -14.23 -8.84 -15.40
N ILE A 197 -14.90 -8.64 -14.28
CA ILE A 197 -16.04 -7.74 -14.13
C ILE A 197 -15.73 -6.81 -12.96
N PRO A 198 -15.77 -5.48 -13.16
CA PRO A 198 -15.46 -4.55 -12.07
C PRO A 198 -16.52 -4.60 -10.97
N ALA A 199 -16.06 -4.60 -9.71
CA ALA A 199 -16.93 -4.56 -8.53
C ALA A 199 -17.55 -3.16 -8.33
N THR A 200 -16.92 -2.11 -8.85
CA THR A 200 -17.35 -0.72 -8.73
C THR A 200 -17.44 -0.08 -10.11
N THR A 201 -18.52 0.65 -10.38
CA THR A 201 -18.76 1.25 -11.71
C THR A 201 -17.79 2.41 -11.98
N TYR A 202 -17.58 3.32 -11.01
CA TYR A 202 -16.73 4.50 -11.15
C TYR A 202 -15.51 4.38 -10.26
N ARG A 203 -14.33 4.40 -10.88
CA ARG A 203 -13.02 4.17 -10.24
C ARG A 203 -12.06 5.25 -10.70
N GLY A 204 -11.46 5.98 -9.77
CA GLY A 204 -10.64 7.10 -10.26
C GLY A 204 -9.87 7.86 -9.21
N LEU A 205 -9.45 9.03 -9.62
CA LEU A 205 -8.59 9.93 -8.88
C LEU A 205 -9.24 11.30 -8.74
N MET A 206 -9.11 11.89 -7.56
CA MET A 206 -9.28 13.33 -7.37
C MET A 206 -7.93 14.01 -7.58
N LEU A 207 -7.93 15.13 -8.26
CA LEU A 207 -6.72 15.87 -8.57
C LEU A 207 -6.86 17.29 -7.99
N ASN A 208 -6.07 17.56 -6.95
CA ASN A 208 -6.13 18.84 -6.22
C ASN A 208 -5.00 19.82 -6.60
N ASP A 209 -3.87 19.35 -7.14
CA ASP A 209 -2.74 20.20 -7.51
C ASP A 209 -2.67 20.48 -9.03
N HIS A 210 -2.57 21.74 -9.38
CA HIS A 210 -2.56 22.22 -10.76
C HIS A 210 -1.18 22.19 -11.44
N ALA A 211 -0.11 22.12 -10.67
CA ALA A 211 1.25 22.37 -11.18
C ALA A 211 1.75 21.32 -12.18
N TRP A 212 1.22 20.11 -12.18
CA TRP A 212 1.65 19.00 -13.06
C TRP A 212 0.64 18.65 -14.17
N MET A 213 -0.41 19.44 -14.35
CA MET A 213 -1.54 19.17 -15.25
C MET A 213 -1.36 19.63 -16.70
N GLY A 214 -0.14 19.90 -17.16
CA GLY A 214 0.09 20.14 -18.58
C GLY A 214 -0.39 18.98 -19.47
N ARG A 215 -0.83 19.25 -20.71
CA ARG A 215 -1.41 18.25 -21.66
C ARG A 215 -0.62 16.95 -21.78
N LYS A 216 0.72 17.05 -21.79
CA LYS A 216 1.61 15.88 -21.83
C LYS A 216 1.49 15.00 -20.56
N ASN A 217 1.38 15.63 -19.40
CA ASN A 217 1.23 14.94 -18.14
C ASN A 217 -0.16 14.32 -17.99
N GLN A 218 -1.21 15.00 -18.45
CA GLN A 218 -2.55 14.42 -18.51
C GLN A 218 -2.59 13.15 -19.36
N SER A 219 -1.97 13.15 -20.54
CA SER A 219 -1.87 11.94 -21.36
C SER A 219 -1.13 10.82 -20.65
N ARG A 220 -0.07 11.12 -19.91
CA ARG A 220 0.66 10.12 -19.09
C ARG A 220 -0.23 9.56 -17.96
N LEU A 221 -0.97 10.44 -17.28
CA LEU A 221 -1.93 10.05 -16.26
C LEU A 221 -3.02 9.15 -16.83
N CYS A 222 -3.63 9.53 -17.95
CA CYS A 222 -4.67 8.73 -18.60
C CYS A 222 -4.15 7.34 -19.02
N ARG A 223 -2.88 7.22 -19.44
CA ARG A 223 -2.23 5.93 -19.72
C ARG A 223 -2.07 5.10 -18.43
N LEU A 224 -1.70 5.72 -17.31
CA LEU A 224 -1.65 5.06 -16.00
C LEU A 224 -3.04 4.60 -15.57
N MET A 225 -4.03 5.47 -15.65
CA MET A 225 -5.43 5.15 -15.32
C MET A 225 -5.95 3.97 -16.14
N LEU A 226 -5.66 3.93 -17.46
CA LEU A 226 -6.05 2.81 -18.31
C LEU A 226 -5.42 1.49 -17.84
N ARG A 227 -4.16 1.48 -17.44
CA ARG A 227 -3.48 0.29 -16.89
C ARG A 227 -3.99 -0.12 -15.51
N LEU A 228 -4.39 0.86 -14.69
CA LEU A 228 -5.00 0.63 -13.37
C LEU A 228 -6.52 0.34 -13.45
N ARG A 229 -7.10 0.33 -14.67
CA ARG A 229 -8.53 0.14 -14.92
C ARG A 229 -9.41 1.19 -14.26
N ALA A 230 -8.87 2.40 -14.06
CA ALA A 230 -9.59 3.58 -13.63
C ALA A 230 -10.29 4.25 -14.81
N ASN A 231 -11.47 4.83 -14.57
CA ASN A 231 -12.31 5.42 -15.61
C ASN A 231 -12.82 6.83 -15.27
N THR A 232 -12.48 7.38 -14.09
CA THR A 232 -13.05 8.64 -13.61
C THR A 232 -11.97 9.57 -13.07
N ILE A 233 -11.98 10.83 -13.50
CA ILE A 233 -11.26 11.92 -12.85
C ILE A 233 -12.29 12.77 -12.12
N TRP A 234 -12.05 13.06 -10.84
CA TRP A 234 -12.87 13.92 -10.02
C TRP A 234 -12.19 15.28 -9.88
N GLU A 235 -12.87 16.34 -10.31
CA GLU A 235 -12.42 17.70 -10.03
C GLU A 235 -12.64 18.03 -8.56
N GLY A 236 -11.58 18.41 -7.85
CA GLY A 236 -11.64 18.90 -6.48
C GLY A 236 -12.57 20.12 -6.35
N GLU A 237 -13.14 20.30 -5.17
CA GLU A 237 -13.93 21.50 -4.89
C GLU A 237 -13.03 22.73 -5.01
N LYS A 238 -13.51 23.75 -5.70
CA LYS A 238 -12.88 25.06 -5.70
C LYS A 238 -13.00 25.59 -4.28
N HIS A 239 -11.91 25.60 -3.52
CA HIS A 239 -11.88 26.33 -2.26
C HIS A 239 -12.15 27.79 -2.57
N GLY A 240 -13.40 28.22 -2.32
CA GLY A 240 -13.75 29.61 -2.32
C GLY A 240 -12.97 30.29 -1.19
N GLU A 241 -12.13 31.24 -1.55
CA GLU A 241 -11.51 32.17 -0.61
C GLU A 241 -12.63 32.75 0.27
N THR A 242 -12.55 32.44 1.57
CA THR A 242 -13.36 33.12 2.59
C THR A 242 -13.04 34.61 2.53
N SER A 243 -14.01 35.38 2.11
CA SER A 243 -14.25 36.81 2.32
C SER A 243 -13.07 37.65 2.85
N GLY A 244 -12.29 38.22 1.96
CA GLY A 244 -11.47 39.38 2.19
C GLY A 244 -11.46 40.22 0.92
N LYS A 245 -12.21 41.34 0.92
CA LYS A 245 -12.28 42.29 -0.18
C LYS A 245 -10.87 42.82 -0.52
N HIS A 246 -10.34 42.36 -1.63
CA HIS A 246 -9.50 43.14 -2.54
C HIS A 246 -9.53 42.49 -3.91
N GLU A 247 -10.33 43.07 -4.79
CA GLU A 247 -10.33 42.79 -6.24
C GLU A 247 -8.99 43.26 -6.81
N THR A 248 -8.17 42.36 -7.27
CA THR A 248 -7.26 42.58 -8.39
C THR A 248 -7.41 41.43 -9.36
N SER A 249 -7.84 41.79 -10.55
CA SER A 249 -8.09 40.97 -11.71
C SER A 249 -6.90 40.08 -12.07
N THR A 250 -6.94 38.80 -11.75
CA THR A 250 -6.20 37.79 -12.48
C THR A 250 -7.01 36.48 -12.53
N GLY A 251 -7.37 36.13 -13.72
CA GLY A 251 -7.88 34.92 -14.31
C GLY A 251 -8.51 33.84 -13.42
N LYS A 252 -9.72 33.47 -13.77
CA LYS A 252 -10.39 32.21 -13.41
C LYS A 252 -9.50 31.02 -13.78
N HIS A 253 -8.67 30.56 -12.90
CA HIS A 253 -7.93 29.32 -13.07
C HIS A 253 -8.72 28.17 -12.43
N GLY A 254 -9.78 27.72 -13.13
CA GLY A 254 -10.33 26.39 -12.93
C GLY A 254 -9.31 25.36 -13.42
N MET A 255 -9.30 24.17 -12.84
CA MET A 255 -8.51 23.03 -13.32
C MET A 255 -8.77 22.85 -14.83
N ASN A 256 -7.74 22.98 -15.66
CA ASN A 256 -7.89 22.88 -17.10
C ASN A 256 -7.69 21.41 -17.52
N ILE A 257 -8.70 20.57 -17.27
CA ILE A 257 -8.72 19.21 -17.80
C ILE A 257 -8.94 19.30 -19.32
N ASP A 258 -7.95 18.86 -20.09
CA ASP A 258 -8.06 18.76 -21.54
C ASP A 258 -9.07 17.66 -21.90
N LYS A 259 -10.28 18.08 -22.16
CA LYS A 259 -11.41 17.20 -22.52
C LYS A 259 -11.11 16.34 -23.74
N GLN A 260 -10.35 16.85 -24.71
CA GLN A 260 -9.95 16.08 -25.88
C GLN A 260 -9.05 14.89 -25.50
N VAL A 261 -8.19 15.07 -24.49
CA VAL A 261 -7.34 13.98 -23.96
C VAL A 261 -8.22 12.96 -23.23
N THR A 262 -9.04 13.40 -22.28
CA THR A 262 -9.89 12.47 -21.50
C THR A 262 -10.88 11.71 -22.37
N ASP A 263 -11.52 12.39 -23.34
CA ASP A 263 -12.45 11.74 -24.30
C ASP A 263 -11.74 10.69 -25.16
N SER A 264 -10.48 10.93 -25.56
CA SER A 264 -9.72 9.96 -26.36
C SER A 264 -9.41 8.66 -25.60
N PHE A 265 -9.27 8.77 -24.26
CA PHE A 265 -9.08 7.63 -23.35
C PHE A 265 -10.38 7.07 -22.79
N ASP A 266 -11.53 7.63 -23.18
CA ASP A 266 -12.85 7.29 -22.65
C ASP A 266 -12.92 7.42 -21.12
N ILE A 267 -12.26 8.45 -20.57
CA ILE A 267 -12.25 8.79 -19.14
C ILE A 267 -13.33 9.80 -18.85
N LEU A 268 -14.13 9.52 -17.85
CA LEU A 268 -15.20 10.39 -17.36
C LEU A 268 -14.62 11.48 -16.46
N VAL A 269 -15.15 12.69 -16.59
CA VAL A 269 -14.82 13.80 -15.69
C VAL A 269 -16.03 14.07 -14.81
N ALA A 270 -15.83 13.97 -13.49
CA ALA A 270 -16.83 14.32 -12.50
C ALA A 270 -16.67 15.78 -12.07
N GLU A 271 -17.58 16.65 -12.54
CA GLU A 271 -17.65 18.06 -12.17
C GLU A 271 -18.65 18.23 -11.01
N ASN A 272 -18.22 18.79 -9.89
CA ASN A 272 -19.06 18.97 -8.70
C ASN A 272 -19.81 17.68 -8.26
N GLY A 273 -19.12 16.54 -8.32
CA GLY A 273 -19.72 15.24 -7.97
C GLY A 273 -20.67 14.66 -9.01
N LYS A 274 -20.81 15.26 -10.18
CA LYS A 274 -21.72 14.81 -11.24
C LYS A 274 -20.96 14.35 -12.47
N VAL A 275 -21.26 13.13 -12.91
CA VAL A 275 -20.77 12.57 -14.18
C VAL A 275 -21.87 12.65 -15.23
N THR A 276 -21.54 13.10 -16.43
CA THR A 276 -22.46 13.09 -17.57
C THR A 276 -22.10 11.96 -18.53
N GLU A 277 -22.94 10.94 -18.59
CA GLU A 277 -22.82 9.83 -19.53
C GLU A 277 -23.76 10.00 -20.72
N THR A 278 -23.30 9.56 -21.90
CA THR A 278 -24.17 9.45 -23.09
C THR A 278 -24.78 8.05 -23.14
N VAL A 279 -26.07 7.95 -22.90
CA VAL A 279 -26.81 6.70 -22.89
C VAL A 279 -27.64 6.58 -24.19
N ILE A 280 -27.58 5.41 -24.83
CA ILE A 280 -28.44 5.12 -26.01
C ILE A 280 -29.78 4.60 -25.49
N GLY A 281 -30.85 5.37 -25.71
CA GLY A 281 -32.20 4.99 -25.28
C GLY A 281 -32.72 3.75 -26.02
N LYS A 282 -33.40 2.84 -25.28
CA LYS A 282 -33.96 1.57 -25.79
C LYS A 282 -35.04 1.78 -26.90
N LYS A 283 -35.65 2.99 -27.02
CA LYS A 283 -36.58 3.35 -28.08
C LYS A 283 -35.93 4.37 -28.98
N HIS A 284 -35.78 4.10 -30.25
CA HIS A 284 -35.33 4.95 -31.34
C HIS A 284 -33.82 5.29 -31.43
N ASN A 285 -32.91 4.54 -30.85
CA ASN A 285 -31.45 4.77 -30.95
C ASN A 285 -31.00 6.24 -30.70
N LYS A 286 -31.81 7.02 -29.97
CA LYS A 286 -31.48 8.42 -29.66
C LYS A 286 -30.47 8.45 -28.49
N LYS A 287 -29.38 9.16 -28.72
CA LYS A 287 -28.40 9.46 -27.65
C LYS A 287 -28.99 10.48 -26.68
N HIS A 288 -29.09 10.13 -25.42
CA HIS A 288 -29.49 11.01 -24.33
C HIS A 288 -28.31 11.22 -23.37
N LYS A 289 -28.13 12.45 -22.91
CA LYS A 289 -27.19 12.73 -21.83
C LYS A 289 -27.90 12.45 -20.51
N LYS A 290 -27.34 11.54 -19.68
CA LYS A 290 -27.78 11.27 -18.33
C LYS A 290 -26.73 11.82 -17.37
N SER A 291 -27.13 12.78 -16.53
CA SER A 291 -26.29 13.25 -15.43
C SER A 291 -26.56 12.36 -14.21
N LEU A 292 -25.52 11.82 -13.64
CA LEU A 292 -25.54 10.98 -12.45
C LEU A 292 -24.78 11.69 -11.34
N GLU A 293 -25.41 11.80 -10.18
CA GLU A 293 -24.73 12.25 -8.97
C GLU A 293 -24.08 11.02 -8.31
N LEU A 294 -22.77 11.04 -8.19
CA LEU A 294 -22.00 9.92 -7.65
C LEU A 294 -22.00 9.97 -6.13
N THR A 295 -22.27 8.85 -5.50
CA THR A 295 -22.06 8.68 -4.05
C THR A 295 -20.56 8.42 -3.83
N LYS A 296 -19.90 9.33 -3.12
CA LYS A 296 -18.45 9.30 -2.89
C LYS A 296 -18.05 8.23 -1.91
N LEU A 297 -17.14 7.33 -2.27
CA LEU A 297 -16.10 6.85 -1.39
C LEU A 297 -14.81 7.55 -1.79
N ILE A 298 -14.46 8.63 -1.10
CA ILE A 298 -13.19 9.32 -1.29
C ILE A 298 -12.30 8.92 -0.14
N TRP A 299 -11.14 8.40 -0.48
CA TRP A 299 -10.02 8.44 0.43
C TRP A 299 -9.47 9.87 0.39
N GLU A 300 -9.81 10.68 1.38
CA GLU A 300 -9.29 12.04 1.50
C GLU A 300 -7.96 12.02 2.27
N ASP A 301 -6.95 12.62 1.66
CA ASP A 301 -5.62 12.84 2.25
C ASP A 301 -5.63 14.05 3.20
N LYS A 302 -6.55 14.06 4.19
CA LYS A 302 -6.70 15.20 5.10
C LYS A 302 -5.73 15.17 6.27
N GLN A 303 -5.33 13.98 6.70
CA GLN A 303 -4.56 13.78 7.93
C GLN A 303 -3.26 13.01 7.71
N LEU A 304 -3.23 12.09 6.77
CA LEU A 304 -2.03 11.36 6.36
C LEU A 304 -1.89 11.45 4.86
N SER A 305 -0.67 11.70 4.38
CA SER A 305 -0.42 11.60 2.95
C SER A 305 -0.65 10.16 2.49
N PHE A 306 -1.15 9.99 1.27
CA PHE A 306 -1.42 8.66 0.71
C PHE A 306 -0.16 7.77 0.69
N SER A 307 1.02 8.39 0.64
CA SER A 307 2.32 7.72 0.70
C SER A 307 2.68 7.20 2.08
N ASP A 308 2.31 7.94 3.14
CA ASP A 308 2.64 7.61 4.52
C ASP A 308 1.63 6.62 5.11
N LEU A 309 0.48 6.45 4.42
CA LEU A 309 -0.57 5.55 4.86
C LEU A 309 -0.15 4.10 4.76
N SER A 310 -0.24 3.36 5.87
CA SER A 310 -0.05 1.91 5.86
C SER A 310 -1.04 1.23 4.91
N PRO A 311 -0.57 0.34 4.01
CA PRO A 311 -1.46 -0.40 3.13
C PRO A 311 -2.50 -1.25 3.87
N ALA A 312 -2.16 -1.80 5.04
CA ALA A 312 -3.09 -2.58 5.84
C ALA A 312 -4.15 -1.71 6.52
N LEU A 313 -3.75 -0.51 6.98
CA LEU A 313 -4.70 0.46 7.53
C LEU A 313 -5.68 0.91 6.45
N MET A 314 -5.20 1.19 5.23
CA MET A 314 -6.07 1.50 4.09
C MET A 314 -7.09 0.38 3.82
N LEU A 315 -6.67 -0.88 3.79
CA LEU A 315 -7.58 -2.01 3.60
C LEU A 315 -8.60 -2.14 4.74
N ASN A 316 -8.18 -1.90 5.98
CA ASN A 316 -9.06 -1.94 7.15
C ASN A 316 -10.15 -0.86 7.07
N GLU A 317 -9.79 0.35 6.71
CA GLU A 317 -10.73 1.47 6.52
C GLU A 317 -11.71 1.20 5.37
N LEU A 318 -11.22 0.74 4.22
CA LEU A 318 -12.06 0.37 3.07
C LEU A 318 -13.03 -0.78 3.40
N GLY A 319 -12.62 -1.74 4.25
CA GLY A 319 -13.44 -2.84 4.70
C GLY A 319 -14.55 -2.39 5.68
N ALA A 320 -14.22 -1.48 6.59
CA ALA A 320 -15.16 -0.92 7.56
C ALA A 320 -16.29 -0.15 6.86
N ASP A 321 -15.95 0.71 5.89
CA ASP A 321 -16.94 1.48 5.12
C ASP A 321 -17.88 0.60 4.30
N SER A 322 -17.42 -0.56 3.83
CA SER A 322 -18.24 -1.49 3.07
C SER A 322 -19.29 -2.25 3.94
N GLN A 323 -19.02 -2.40 5.24
CA GLN A 323 -19.95 -3.06 6.18
C GLN A 323 -20.98 -2.09 6.79
N ASP A 324 -20.68 -0.80 6.87
CA ASP A 324 -21.52 0.20 7.55
C ASP A 324 -22.70 0.71 6.69
N ASN A 325 -22.86 0.25 5.46
CA ASN A 325 -24.03 0.55 4.61
C ASN A 325 -25.39 0.08 5.22
N GLY A 326 -25.37 -0.59 6.37
CA GLY A 326 -26.57 -1.01 7.13
C GLY A 326 -26.94 -0.13 8.34
N SER A 327 -26.04 0.70 8.88
CA SER A 327 -26.22 1.32 10.21
C SER A 327 -26.32 2.84 10.27
N ARG A 328 -26.11 3.58 9.18
CA ARG A 328 -26.32 5.04 9.18
C ARG A 328 -27.82 5.42 9.22
N LYS A 329 -28.51 5.01 10.28
CA LYS A 329 -29.78 5.61 10.71
C LYS A 329 -29.49 6.79 11.64
N GLY A 330 -29.24 7.96 11.05
CA GLY A 330 -29.07 9.18 11.86
C GLY A 330 -29.07 10.45 11.04
N LYS A 331 -30.28 10.94 10.75
CA LYS A 331 -30.78 12.25 10.31
C LYS A 331 -31.27 12.34 8.88
N THR A 332 -32.56 12.12 8.81
CA THR A 332 -33.56 12.75 7.91
C THR A 332 -33.07 13.58 6.72
N HIS A 333 -32.97 12.92 5.57
CA HIS A 333 -33.58 13.46 4.36
C HIS A 333 -34.37 12.32 3.69
N LYS A 334 -35.69 12.52 3.65
CA LYS A 334 -36.61 11.67 2.90
C LYS A 334 -36.26 11.79 1.42
N SER A 335 -35.62 10.78 0.84
CA SER A 335 -35.70 10.54 -0.60
C SER A 335 -35.75 9.03 -0.83
N HIS A 336 -36.83 8.64 -1.47
CA HIS A 336 -37.15 7.29 -1.87
C HIS A 336 -36.13 6.80 -2.90
N SER A 337 -35.79 5.57 -2.74
CA SER A 337 -35.37 4.52 -3.68
C SER A 337 -34.13 3.79 -3.19
N SER A 338 -34.21 2.46 -3.23
CA SER A 338 -33.06 1.54 -3.15
C SER A 338 -31.98 2.03 -4.15
N ARG A 339 -30.94 2.73 -3.66
CA ARG A 339 -29.76 3.06 -4.47
C ARG A 339 -29.10 1.74 -4.84
N SER A 340 -29.09 1.45 -6.12
CA SER A 340 -28.32 0.32 -6.66
C SER A 340 -26.83 0.62 -6.48
N HIS A 341 -26.01 -0.41 -6.28
CA HIS A 341 -24.53 -0.32 -6.28
C HIS A 341 -23.95 0.30 -7.58
N GLU A 342 -24.80 0.59 -8.55
CA GLU A 342 -24.44 1.16 -9.85
C GLU A 342 -23.94 2.60 -9.79
N ASP A 343 -24.24 3.35 -8.71
CA ASP A 343 -23.89 4.78 -8.56
C ASP A 343 -22.72 4.98 -7.58
N GLU A 344 -22.11 3.90 -7.08
CA GLU A 344 -20.97 3.96 -6.16
C GLU A 344 -19.68 4.33 -6.90
N ALA A 345 -18.96 5.34 -6.41
CA ALA A 345 -17.67 5.76 -6.95
C ALA A 345 -16.55 5.55 -5.92
N TRP A 346 -15.47 4.92 -6.36
CA TRP A 346 -14.22 4.77 -5.59
C TRP A 346 -13.18 5.73 -6.15
N ILE A 347 -12.97 6.83 -5.44
CA ILE A 347 -12.08 7.91 -5.86
C ILE A 347 -11.00 8.11 -4.79
N ALA A 348 -9.75 7.97 -5.16
CA ALA A 348 -8.62 8.31 -4.32
C ALA A 348 -8.23 9.79 -4.51
N ASP A 349 -8.22 10.55 -3.42
CA ASP A 349 -7.62 11.88 -3.40
C ASP A 349 -6.11 11.73 -3.24
N VAL A 350 -5.38 12.03 -4.30
CA VAL A 350 -3.94 11.83 -4.37
C VAL A 350 -3.28 13.14 -4.77
N ASN A 351 -2.68 13.82 -3.80
CA ASN A 351 -1.95 15.07 -4.07
C ASN A 351 -0.73 14.82 -4.98
N ASN A 352 -0.05 13.70 -4.79
CA ASN A 352 1.06 13.29 -5.65
C ASN A 352 1.05 11.75 -5.86
N PRO A 353 0.66 11.25 -7.04
CA PRO A 353 0.70 9.82 -7.34
C PRO A 353 2.09 9.19 -7.16
N GLN A 354 3.14 10.02 -7.08
CA GLN A 354 4.52 9.54 -7.01
C GLN A 354 4.82 8.84 -5.69
N ALA A 355 4.29 9.33 -4.60
CA ALA A 355 4.67 8.84 -3.29
C ALA A 355 3.94 7.56 -2.87
N GLY A 356 2.75 7.29 -3.41
CA GLY A 356 1.89 6.16 -3.00
C GLY A 356 1.61 5.15 -4.11
N ALA A 357 2.60 4.76 -4.91
CA ALA A 357 2.38 3.90 -6.08
C ALA A 357 1.78 2.53 -5.72
N TYR A 358 2.21 1.92 -4.63
CA TYR A 358 1.65 0.65 -4.16
C TYR A 358 0.23 0.83 -3.62
N GLN A 359 0.02 1.82 -2.77
CA GLN A 359 -1.30 2.12 -2.20
C GLN A 359 -2.32 2.43 -3.30
N LEU A 360 -1.94 3.23 -4.31
CA LEU A 360 -2.82 3.52 -5.43
C LEU A 360 -3.12 2.27 -6.27
N SER A 361 -2.12 1.42 -6.52
CA SER A 361 -2.34 0.13 -7.20
C SER A 361 -3.32 -0.73 -6.41
N LEU A 362 -3.10 -0.86 -5.10
CA LEU A 362 -3.94 -1.65 -4.19
C LEU A 362 -5.37 -1.10 -4.12
N PHE A 363 -5.54 0.23 -4.01
CA PHE A 363 -6.85 0.88 -4.02
C PHE A 363 -7.63 0.58 -5.30
N MET A 364 -6.99 0.71 -6.47
CA MET A 364 -7.63 0.43 -7.76
C MET A 364 -7.92 -1.05 -7.95
N GLU A 365 -7.06 -1.93 -7.45
CA GLU A 365 -7.31 -3.38 -7.44
C GLU A 365 -8.50 -3.75 -6.56
N GLN A 366 -8.64 -3.13 -5.38
CA GLN A 366 -9.81 -3.31 -4.52
C GLN A 366 -11.09 -2.74 -5.15
N ALA A 367 -11.02 -1.59 -5.82
CA ALA A 367 -12.15 -1.03 -6.56
C ALA A 367 -12.60 -1.93 -7.71
N TRP A 368 -11.66 -2.68 -8.31
CA TRP A 368 -11.94 -3.66 -9.36
C TRP A 368 -12.46 -4.99 -8.79
N ASN A 369 -11.81 -5.50 -7.76
CA ASN A 369 -12.15 -6.77 -7.11
C ASN A 369 -11.95 -6.61 -5.59
N ARG A 370 -13.04 -6.58 -4.82
CA ARG A 370 -13.04 -6.40 -3.35
C ARG A 370 -12.18 -7.42 -2.61
N ASN A 371 -11.90 -8.56 -3.22
CA ASN A 371 -11.10 -9.65 -2.64
C ASN A 371 -9.68 -9.71 -3.21
N ALA A 372 -9.18 -8.67 -3.89
CA ALA A 372 -7.85 -8.67 -4.50
C ALA A 372 -6.75 -8.86 -3.46
N ALA A 373 -6.86 -8.16 -2.33
CA ALA A 373 -5.96 -8.32 -1.18
C ALA A 373 -6.74 -8.22 0.14
N THR A 374 -6.21 -8.85 1.17
CA THR A 374 -6.68 -8.79 2.55
C THR A 374 -5.47 -8.55 3.45
N ALA A 375 -5.65 -8.07 4.68
CA ALA A 375 -4.54 -7.89 5.61
C ALA A 375 -3.73 -9.19 5.80
N ALA A 376 -4.39 -10.35 5.80
CA ALA A 376 -3.74 -11.65 5.98
C ALA A 376 -2.79 -12.04 4.83
N ASN A 377 -3.03 -11.57 3.60
CA ASN A 377 -2.18 -11.89 2.45
C ASN A 377 -1.37 -10.69 1.94
N LEU A 378 -1.47 -9.54 2.60
CA LEU A 378 -0.93 -8.27 2.13
C LEU A 378 0.59 -8.28 1.91
N GLU A 379 1.36 -8.87 2.83
CA GLU A 379 2.81 -8.97 2.67
C GLU A 379 3.19 -9.75 1.39
N LYS A 380 2.51 -10.87 1.15
CA LYS A 380 2.72 -11.66 -0.07
C LYS A 380 2.28 -10.89 -1.32
N HIS A 381 1.18 -10.17 -1.24
CA HIS A 381 0.69 -9.32 -2.32
C HIS A 381 1.70 -8.22 -2.66
N TYR A 382 2.25 -7.55 -1.65
CA TYR A 382 3.28 -6.52 -1.83
C TYR A 382 4.57 -7.10 -2.42
N GLU A 383 5.06 -8.24 -1.90
CA GLU A 383 6.23 -8.93 -2.46
C GLU A 383 6.00 -9.30 -3.94
N GLN A 384 4.81 -9.77 -4.29
CA GLN A 384 4.46 -10.08 -5.69
C GLN A 384 4.44 -8.82 -6.56
N TRP A 385 3.92 -7.71 -6.05
CA TRP A 385 3.94 -6.42 -6.74
C TRP A 385 5.38 -5.95 -7.00
N LEU A 386 6.25 -5.97 -5.98
CA LEU A 386 7.68 -5.67 -6.13
C LEU A 386 8.38 -6.63 -7.09
N SER A 387 8.01 -7.90 -7.06
CA SER A 387 8.56 -8.94 -7.93
C SER A 387 8.21 -8.75 -9.40
N LYS A 388 7.01 -8.25 -9.69
CA LYS A 388 6.61 -7.86 -11.04
C LYS A 388 7.44 -6.69 -11.59
N LEU A 389 7.84 -5.76 -10.70
CA LEU A 389 8.64 -4.59 -11.07
C LEU A 389 10.13 -4.92 -11.30
N PHE A 390 10.74 -5.67 -10.40
CA PHE A 390 12.19 -5.82 -10.31
C PHE A 390 12.70 -7.27 -10.38
N GLY A 391 11.79 -8.23 -10.49
CA GLY A 391 12.09 -9.67 -10.45
C GLY A 391 11.96 -10.27 -9.05
N ALA A 392 11.68 -11.59 -8.98
CA ALA A 392 11.33 -12.28 -7.73
C ALA A 392 12.41 -12.21 -6.64
N ALA A 393 13.68 -12.32 -7.00
CA ALA A 393 14.78 -12.21 -6.04
C ALA A 393 14.87 -10.81 -5.44
N MET A 394 14.66 -9.79 -6.26
CA MET A 394 14.67 -8.40 -5.83
C MET A 394 13.43 -8.06 -5.00
N GLY A 395 12.24 -8.54 -5.36
CA GLY A 395 11.02 -8.37 -4.57
C GLY A 395 11.22 -8.82 -3.12
N ARG A 396 11.75 -10.03 -2.91
CA ARG A 396 12.09 -10.52 -1.56
C ARG A 396 13.13 -9.66 -0.83
N LYS A 397 14.14 -9.16 -1.55
CA LYS A 397 15.20 -8.31 -0.97
C LYS A 397 14.67 -6.94 -0.54
N LEU A 398 13.66 -6.41 -1.23
CA LEU A 398 13.07 -5.11 -0.94
C LEU A 398 12.07 -5.14 0.21
N MET A 399 11.42 -6.27 0.50
CA MET A 399 10.41 -6.36 1.56
C MET A 399 10.89 -5.86 2.93
N PRO A 400 12.07 -6.26 3.46
CA PRO A 400 12.58 -5.73 4.73
C PRO A 400 12.79 -4.22 4.71
N LEU A 401 13.23 -3.65 3.58
CA LEU A 401 13.43 -2.20 3.43
C LEU A 401 12.09 -1.46 3.48
N MET A 402 11.06 -2.00 2.83
CA MET A 402 9.73 -1.39 2.85
C MET A 402 9.05 -1.52 4.21
N LYS A 403 9.27 -2.63 4.95
CA LYS A 403 8.81 -2.75 6.34
C LYS A 403 9.44 -1.68 7.23
N GLU A 404 10.73 -1.48 7.09
CA GLU A 404 11.45 -0.43 7.84
C GLU A 404 11.01 0.98 7.44
N TYR A 405 10.81 1.23 6.15
CA TYR A 405 10.24 2.50 5.67
C TYR A 405 8.90 2.80 6.36
N TYR A 406 7.95 1.85 6.35
CA TYR A 406 6.66 2.05 7.01
C TYR A 406 6.80 2.21 8.53
N ARG A 407 7.74 1.50 9.18
CA ARG A 407 8.01 1.70 10.61
C ARG A 407 8.36 3.16 10.90
N LEU A 408 9.30 3.71 10.14
CA LEU A 408 9.79 5.06 10.38
C LEU A 408 8.73 6.13 10.07
N VAL A 409 8.00 6.02 8.98
CA VAL A 409 6.92 6.97 8.67
C VAL A 409 5.70 6.83 9.59
N ASN A 410 5.48 5.65 10.19
CA ASN A 410 4.44 5.47 11.21
C ASN A 410 4.83 6.06 12.56
N ILE A 411 6.13 6.11 12.91
CA ILE A 411 6.61 6.77 14.14
C ILE A 411 6.31 8.27 14.08
N ARG A 412 6.58 8.91 12.94
CA ARG A 412 6.19 10.28 12.66
C ARG A 412 5.97 10.45 11.15
N PRO A 413 4.74 10.69 10.71
CA PRO A 413 4.46 10.88 9.29
C PRO A 413 5.21 12.06 8.71
N THR A 414 5.70 11.93 7.48
CA THR A 414 6.57 12.91 6.82
C THR A 414 5.95 14.32 6.79
N GLY A 415 4.63 14.42 6.57
CA GLY A 415 3.90 15.69 6.57
C GLY A 415 3.82 16.38 7.93
N TYR A 416 4.13 15.67 9.02
CA TYR A 416 4.05 16.20 10.39
C TYR A 416 5.42 16.43 11.05
N MET A 417 6.51 16.35 10.30
CA MET A 417 7.85 16.61 10.84
C MET A 417 8.03 18.04 11.35
N THR A 418 7.34 19.02 10.76
CA THR A 418 7.46 20.47 11.09
C THR A 418 6.52 20.93 12.21
N MET A 419 5.78 20.05 12.87
CA MET A 419 4.75 20.49 13.82
C MET A 419 5.34 21.04 15.13
N PRO A 420 4.97 22.28 15.53
CA PRO A 420 5.62 22.97 16.65
C PRO A 420 5.38 22.32 18.02
N PHE A 421 4.31 21.56 18.19
CA PHE A 421 3.97 20.94 19.47
C PHE A 421 4.74 19.64 19.76
N GLY A 422 5.35 19.02 18.74
CA GLY A 422 6.20 17.83 18.90
C GLY A 422 7.68 18.14 19.07
N GLU A 423 8.04 19.40 19.25
CA GLU A 423 9.44 19.85 19.26
C GLU A 423 10.26 19.32 20.44
N TYR A 424 9.60 18.90 21.50
CA TYR A 424 10.28 18.39 22.71
C TYR A 424 10.19 16.89 22.90
N GLU A 425 9.38 16.20 22.13
CA GLU A 425 9.05 14.80 22.40
C GLU A 425 10.15 13.80 22.00
N PHE A 426 11.00 14.17 21.02
CA PHE A 426 12.13 13.33 20.60
C PHE A 426 13.40 13.49 21.45
N HIS A 427 13.35 14.27 22.51
CA HIS A 427 14.51 14.56 23.35
C HIS A 427 14.46 13.87 24.70
N SER A 428 14.03 12.62 24.73
CA SER A 428 14.12 11.85 25.95
C SER A 428 15.58 11.57 26.29
N GLY A 429 16.04 12.01 27.45
CA GLY A 429 17.33 11.59 28.00
C GLY A 429 17.34 10.13 28.41
N GLU A 430 16.14 9.53 28.54
CA GLU A 430 15.93 8.13 28.83
C GLU A 430 16.07 7.29 27.56
N PHE A 431 16.51 6.05 27.69
CA PHE A 431 16.70 5.11 26.56
C PHE A 431 17.69 5.60 25.49
N GLY A 432 18.58 6.56 25.82
CA GLY A 432 19.47 7.21 24.91
C GLY A 432 18.81 8.36 24.14
N ASN A 433 19.52 8.97 23.20
CA ASN A 433 18.99 10.04 22.39
C ASN A 433 18.05 9.46 21.32
N GLU A 434 16.73 9.59 21.53
CA GLU A 434 15.73 9.06 20.60
C GLU A 434 15.76 9.76 19.24
N LEU A 435 16.08 11.05 19.20
CA LEU A 435 16.20 11.83 17.96
C LEU A 435 17.35 11.28 17.11
N GLU A 436 18.54 11.17 17.67
CA GLU A 436 19.71 10.64 16.95
C GLU A 436 19.47 9.21 16.48
N ARG A 437 18.85 8.38 17.30
CA ARG A 437 18.52 7.00 16.96
C ARG A 437 17.53 6.92 15.79
N TYR A 438 16.52 7.77 15.78
CA TYR A 438 15.54 7.82 14.70
C TYR A 438 16.17 8.29 13.38
N LEU A 439 17.05 9.31 13.43
CA LEU A 439 17.82 9.76 12.28
C LEU A 439 18.80 8.70 11.78
N TYR A 440 19.47 7.97 12.70
CA TYR A 440 20.34 6.85 12.35
C TYR A 440 19.58 5.72 11.61
N ASP A 441 18.37 5.36 12.07
CA ASP A 441 17.55 4.36 11.41
C ASP A 441 17.20 4.77 9.97
N TYR A 442 16.92 6.05 9.74
CA TYR A 442 16.73 6.58 8.38
C TYR A 442 18.01 6.53 7.53
N ASP A 443 19.16 6.86 8.10
CA ASP A 443 20.44 6.79 7.39
C ASP A 443 20.79 5.36 7.00
N LEU A 444 20.54 4.42 7.89
CA LEU A 444 20.72 3.00 7.63
C LEU A 444 19.79 2.51 6.52
N LEU A 445 18.51 2.92 6.55
CA LEU A 445 17.54 2.59 5.49
C LEU A 445 17.95 3.18 4.15
N LYS A 446 18.31 4.46 4.12
CA LYS A 446 18.81 5.20 2.94
C LYS A 446 20.02 4.51 2.31
N THR A 447 20.99 4.16 3.14
CA THR A 447 22.21 3.45 2.72
C THR A 447 21.89 2.06 2.13
N LYS A 448 21.08 1.27 2.83
CA LYS A 448 20.65 -0.06 2.36
C LYS A 448 19.89 0.02 1.04
N ALA A 449 18.96 0.97 0.90
CA ALA A 449 18.18 1.17 -0.33
C ALA A 449 19.07 1.59 -1.50
N THR A 450 20.01 2.51 -1.28
CA THR A 450 20.98 2.95 -2.29
C THR A 450 21.86 1.78 -2.76
N ASN A 451 22.37 0.99 -1.83
CA ASN A 451 23.20 -0.19 -2.14
C ASN A 451 22.41 -1.23 -2.95
N VAL A 452 21.14 -1.46 -2.63
CA VAL A 452 20.27 -2.33 -3.44
C VAL A 452 20.08 -1.76 -4.83
N GLY A 453 19.81 -0.46 -4.97
CA GLY A 453 19.68 0.21 -6.27
C GLY A 453 20.92 0.05 -7.17
N ASN A 454 22.11 0.12 -6.59
CA ASN A 454 23.37 -0.04 -7.30
C ASN A 454 23.59 -1.46 -7.87
N THR A 455 22.87 -2.47 -7.37
CA THR A 455 22.90 -3.85 -7.90
C THR A 455 21.99 -4.06 -9.12
N LEU A 456 21.12 -3.09 -9.42
CA LEU A 456 20.18 -3.17 -10.54
C LEU A 456 20.85 -2.81 -11.86
N THR A 457 20.33 -3.36 -12.96
CA THR A 457 20.76 -2.94 -14.29
C THR A 457 20.40 -1.47 -14.55
N ALA A 458 21.17 -0.78 -15.38
CA ALA A 458 20.90 0.63 -15.76
C ALA A 458 19.45 0.84 -16.24
N TYR A 459 18.87 -0.18 -16.88
CA TYR A 459 17.52 -0.20 -17.38
C TYR A 459 16.44 -0.18 -16.24
N GLN A 460 16.74 -0.80 -15.12
CA GLN A 460 15.83 -0.88 -13.95
C GLN A 460 16.03 0.28 -12.97
N GLN A 461 17.20 0.90 -12.96
CA GLN A 461 17.58 1.91 -11.96
C GLN A 461 16.64 3.11 -11.94
N GLN A 462 16.16 3.59 -13.10
CA GLN A 462 15.27 4.75 -13.13
C GLN A 462 13.92 4.46 -12.48
N GLY A 463 13.31 3.31 -12.78
CA GLY A 463 12.07 2.87 -12.13
C GLY A 463 12.24 2.66 -10.63
N PHE A 464 13.34 2.03 -10.22
CA PHE A 464 13.68 1.83 -8.82
C PHE A 464 13.86 3.16 -8.08
N ARG A 465 14.64 4.08 -8.64
CA ARG A 465 14.83 5.41 -8.08
C ARG A 465 13.50 6.10 -7.82
N ASN A 466 12.61 6.12 -8.81
CA ASN A 466 11.35 6.83 -8.72
C ASN A 466 10.35 6.19 -7.74
N MET A 467 10.29 4.86 -7.66
CA MET A 467 9.26 4.15 -6.91
C MET A 467 9.66 3.72 -5.49
N ILE A 468 10.96 3.54 -5.27
CA ILE A 468 11.47 3.00 -4.00
C ILE A 468 12.44 3.98 -3.35
N LEU A 469 13.49 4.39 -4.08
CA LEU A 469 14.56 5.18 -3.47
C LEU A 469 14.14 6.62 -3.17
N ASN A 470 13.46 7.31 -4.10
CA ASN A 470 13.03 8.70 -3.87
C ASN A 470 12.05 8.84 -2.70
N PRO A 471 10.99 8.00 -2.52
CA PRO A 471 10.16 8.03 -1.32
C PRO A 471 10.97 7.89 -0.03
N ILE A 472 11.91 6.93 0.01
CA ILE A 472 12.80 6.76 1.18
C ILE A 472 13.67 7.99 1.41
N LEU A 473 14.28 8.54 0.35
CA LEU A 473 15.12 9.73 0.44
C LEU A 473 14.32 10.97 0.88
N ILE A 474 13.12 11.15 0.36
CA ILE A 474 12.25 12.28 0.73
C ILE A 474 11.90 12.19 2.22
N ALA A 475 11.47 11.03 2.71
CA ALA A 475 11.15 10.85 4.12
C ALA A 475 12.38 11.07 5.01
N ALA A 476 13.51 10.43 4.69
CA ALA A 476 14.75 10.54 5.46
C ALA A 476 15.29 11.97 5.49
N LEU A 477 15.37 12.64 4.33
CA LEU A 477 15.89 14.01 4.25
C LEU A 477 14.93 15.04 4.86
N THR A 478 13.62 14.78 4.84
CA THR A 478 12.65 15.62 5.56
C THR A 478 12.85 15.49 7.06
N ALA A 479 12.98 14.26 7.58
CA ALA A 479 13.25 14.01 8.99
C ALA A 479 14.58 14.67 9.41
N GLU A 480 15.67 14.43 8.68
CA GLU A 480 16.98 15.04 8.94
C GLU A 480 16.90 16.59 8.94
N LYS A 481 16.27 17.16 7.92
CA LYS A 481 16.09 18.61 7.80
C LYS A 481 15.35 19.20 9.00
N GLU A 482 14.22 18.64 9.38
CA GLU A 482 13.32 19.22 10.39
C GLU A 482 13.83 18.95 11.82
N LEU A 483 14.28 17.75 12.10
CA LEU A 483 14.71 17.36 13.43
C LEU A 483 16.06 17.99 13.82
N GLU A 484 16.98 18.13 12.86
CA GLU A 484 18.22 18.89 13.06
C GLU A 484 17.96 20.39 13.26
N ALA A 485 17.00 20.97 12.54
CA ALA A 485 16.60 22.36 12.80
C ALA A 485 15.97 22.52 14.18
N GLN A 486 15.18 21.53 14.62
CA GLN A 486 14.59 21.48 15.95
C GLN A 486 15.68 21.41 17.02
N GLU A 487 16.67 20.52 16.85
CA GLU A 487 17.82 20.40 17.76
C GLU A 487 18.60 21.72 17.84
N ALA A 488 18.89 22.35 16.69
CA ALA A 488 19.56 23.66 16.65
C ALA A 488 18.79 24.72 17.45
N ARG A 489 17.45 24.78 17.32
CA ARG A 489 16.60 25.72 18.07
C ARG A 489 16.56 25.38 19.55
N HIS A 490 16.56 24.11 19.91
CA HIS A 490 16.57 23.65 21.29
C HIS A 490 17.86 24.05 22.01
N ILE A 491 19.00 23.77 21.38
CA ILE A 491 20.33 24.09 21.94
C ILE A 491 20.58 25.59 22.00
N ALA A 492 20.11 26.37 21.03
CA ALA A 492 20.31 27.83 20.95
C ALA A 492 19.43 28.65 21.90
N ARG A 493 18.73 28.02 22.86
CA ARG A 493 17.88 28.77 23.84
C ARG A 493 18.68 29.67 24.75
N PRO A 494 18.10 30.79 25.18
CA PRO A 494 18.74 31.69 26.17
C PRO A 494 19.15 30.92 27.43
N GLY A 495 20.41 31.05 27.83
CA GLY A 495 20.97 30.38 29.01
C GLY A 495 21.87 29.17 28.71
N LEU A 496 21.95 28.71 27.47
CA LEU A 496 22.78 27.58 27.03
C LEU A 496 24.00 28.06 26.19
N PHE A 497 24.58 29.20 26.49
CA PHE A 497 25.67 29.82 25.71
C PHE A 497 26.92 28.96 25.47
N SER A 498 27.13 27.90 26.26
CA SER A 498 28.25 26.97 26.09
C SER A 498 28.09 25.98 24.92
N LYS A 499 26.91 25.93 24.27
CA LYS A 499 26.58 24.94 23.23
C LYS A 499 26.35 25.55 21.83
N ASP A 500 26.84 26.79 21.61
CA ASP A 500 26.61 27.50 20.34
C ASP A 500 27.19 26.77 19.12
N ASP A 501 28.32 26.08 19.27
CA ASP A 501 28.93 25.32 18.19
C ASP A 501 28.13 24.03 17.87
N GLU A 502 27.54 23.35 18.87
CA GLU A 502 26.64 22.23 18.69
C GLU A 502 25.38 22.67 17.93
N ALA A 503 24.78 23.79 18.32
CA ALA A 503 23.61 24.34 17.62
C ALA A 503 23.91 24.73 16.17
N LYS A 504 25.10 25.27 15.89
CA LYS A 504 25.55 25.57 14.51
C LYS A 504 25.76 24.29 13.68
N ALA A 505 26.30 23.23 14.29
CA ALA A 505 26.50 21.95 13.65
C ALA A 505 25.13 21.33 13.23
N ALA A 506 24.16 21.29 14.13
CA ALA A 506 22.82 20.82 13.85
C ALA A 506 22.13 21.66 12.73
N ALA A 507 22.25 23.00 12.78
CA ALA A 507 21.73 23.87 11.73
C ALA A 507 22.38 23.59 10.36
N ALA A 508 23.67 23.27 10.34
CA ALA A 508 24.40 22.93 9.12
C ALA A 508 23.94 21.60 8.52
N LEU A 509 23.69 20.57 9.35
CA LEU A 509 23.13 19.28 8.93
C LEU A 509 21.73 19.48 8.33
N SER A 510 20.87 20.25 9.01
CA SER A 510 19.54 20.60 8.52
C SER A 510 19.57 21.25 7.12
N LEU A 511 20.45 22.23 6.90
CA LEU A 511 20.59 22.88 5.59
C LEU A 511 21.14 21.95 4.52
N THR A 512 22.05 21.06 4.87
CA THR A 512 22.60 20.05 3.95
C THR A 512 21.48 19.10 3.50
N ALA A 513 20.67 18.62 4.44
CA ALA A 513 19.52 17.78 4.15
C ALA A 513 18.50 18.52 3.25
N TYR A 514 18.22 19.80 3.53
CA TYR A 514 17.36 20.63 2.68
C TYR A 514 17.87 20.76 1.25
N GLN A 515 19.16 20.99 1.03
CA GLN A 515 19.73 21.09 -0.31
C GLN A 515 19.59 19.77 -1.08
N LYS A 516 19.87 18.64 -0.42
CA LYS A 516 19.67 17.29 -1.01
C LYS A 516 18.20 17.03 -1.31
N LEU A 517 17.31 17.39 -0.38
CA LEU A 517 15.86 17.22 -0.54
C LEU A 517 15.33 18.05 -1.71
N LYS A 518 15.72 19.31 -1.83
CA LYS A 518 15.28 20.22 -2.89
C LYS A 518 15.69 19.75 -4.29
N ALA A 519 16.76 18.99 -4.41
CA ALA A 519 17.18 18.38 -5.68
C ALA A 519 16.22 17.25 -6.15
N ILE A 520 15.48 16.63 -5.22
CA ILE A 520 14.53 15.54 -5.48
C ILE A 520 13.10 16.07 -5.50
N GLU A 521 12.78 16.98 -4.55
CA GLU A 521 11.49 17.62 -4.34
C GLU A 521 11.64 19.14 -4.41
N PRO A 522 11.52 19.74 -5.61
CA PRO A 522 11.78 21.17 -5.82
C PRO A 522 10.86 22.11 -5.00
N SER A 523 9.69 21.61 -4.55
CA SER A 523 8.73 22.36 -3.73
C SER A 523 9.09 22.39 -2.25
N ALA A 524 10.13 21.64 -1.82
CA ALA A 524 10.56 21.58 -0.43
C ALA A 524 10.87 22.96 0.13
N GLN A 525 10.32 23.26 1.32
CA GLN A 525 10.52 24.53 2.02
C GLN A 525 11.81 24.48 2.86
N PRO A 526 12.48 25.63 3.05
CA PRO A 526 13.67 25.69 3.89
C PRO A 526 13.32 25.41 5.36
N PRO A 527 14.29 24.91 6.17
CA PRO A 527 14.07 24.73 7.60
C PRO A 527 13.97 26.09 8.32
N VAL A 528 13.26 26.09 9.45
CA VAL A 528 13.23 27.24 10.38
C VAL A 528 14.39 27.09 11.34
N LEU A 529 15.42 27.94 11.20
CA LEU A 529 16.61 27.91 12.03
C LEU A 529 16.57 29.01 13.12
N PRO A 530 17.42 28.92 14.18
CA PRO A 530 17.52 29.97 15.18
C PRO A 530 17.85 31.32 14.55
N GLY A 531 17.12 32.39 14.95
CA GLY A 531 17.28 33.74 14.39
C GLY A 531 18.60 34.42 14.72
N THR A 532 19.38 33.85 15.64
CA THR A 532 20.71 34.33 16.06
C THR A 532 21.83 33.86 15.12
N MET A 533 21.57 32.94 14.19
CA MET A 533 22.59 32.36 13.34
C MET A 533 22.64 33.03 11.96
N THR A 534 23.84 33.47 11.57
CA THR A 534 24.06 34.00 10.22
C THR A 534 24.33 32.88 9.21
N ALA A 535 23.95 33.09 7.96
CA ALA A 535 24.23 32.14 6.87
C ALA A 535 25.76 31.89 6.66
N ALA A 536 26.64 32.82 7.08
CA ALA A 536 28.10 32.68 7.00
C ALA A 536 28.63 31.72 8.08
N GLU A 537 28.12 31.83 9.31
CA GLU A 537 28.46 30.91 10.42
C GLU A 537 28.03 29.48 10.13
N ILE A 538 26.82 29.33 9.61
CA ILE A 538 26.28 28.02 9.23
C ILE A 538 27.12 27.38 8.10
N ARG A 539 27.54 28.15 7.09
CA ARG A 539 28.41 27.63 6.00
C ARG A 539 29.80 27.21 6.51
N LYS A 540 30.34 27.87 7.51
CA LYS A 540 31.62 27.48 8.11
C LYS A 540 31.49 26.13 8.83
N SER A 541 30.41 25.92 9.58
CA SER A 541 30.12 24.65 10.25
C SER A 541 29.84 23.51 9.28
N LEU A 542 29.34 23.78 8.05
CA LEU A 542 29.17 22.78 7.00
C LEU A 542 30.48 22.14 6.53
N GLN A 543 31.61 22.83 6.66
CA GLN A 543 32.94 22.28 6.29
C GLN A 543 33.50 21.35 7.38
N ASP A 544 32.99 21.48 8.60
CA ASP A 544 33.40 20.68 9.76
C ASP A 544 32.38 19.64 10.19
N ALA A 545 31.23 19.58 9.48
CA ALA A 545 30.15 18.65 9.82
C ALA A 545 30.52 17.20 9.51
N PHE A 546 30.56 16.40 10.53
CA PHE A 546 30.74 14.96 10.51
C PHE A 546 29.65 14.27 9.68
N ASP A 547 30.03 13.26 8.92
CA ASP A 547 29.09 12.30 8.37
C ASP A 547 28.62 11.37 9.53
N ARG A 548 27.42 11.59 10.04
CA ARG A 548 26.85 10.84 11.17
C ARG A 548 26.89 9.32 11.00
N SER A 549 26.93 8.84 9.76
CA SER A 549 26.92 7.42 9.47
C SER A 549 28.18 6.69 9.97
N GLU A 550 29.27 7.39 10.26
CA GLU A 550 30.52 6.76 10.67
C GLU A 550 30.65 6.53 12.19
N ASP A 551 29.97 7.30 13.04
CA ASP A 551 30.15 7.28 14.49
C ASP A 551 28.97 6.73 15.31
N LEU A 552 27.81 6.46 14.70
CA LEU A 552 26.62 6.03 15.40
C LEU A 552 26.70 4.53 15.75
N LYS A 553 26.81 4.22 17.02
CA LYS A 553 26.69 2.86 17.54
C LYS A 553 25.22 2.49 17.67
N PRO A 554 24.82 1.26 17.27
CA PRO A 554 23.47 0.80 17.49
C PRO A 554 23.09 0.92 18.97
N PHE A 555 21.99 1.60 19.25
CA PHE A 555 21.49 1.70 20.61
C PHE A 555 20.88 0.38 21.06
N SER A 556 21.23 -0.07 22.27
CA SER A 556 20.69 -1.29 22.84
C SER A 556 19.71 -0.97 23.98
N TYR A 557 18.45 -1.34 23.83
CA TYR A 557 17.45 -1.33 24.91
C TYR A 557 17.72 -2.38 26.01
N ALA A 558 18.75 -3.20 25.86
CA ALA A 558 19.02 -4.33 26.75
C ALA A 558 19.32 -3.93 28.22
N LEU A 559 19.62 -2.65 28.47
CA LEU A 559 19.93 -2.13 29.80
C LEU A 559 18.71 -1.65 30.60
N ILE A 560 17.51 -1.57 29.97
CA ILE A 560 16.30 -1.11 30.66
C ILE A 560 15.72 -2.29 31.43
N LYS A 561 15.85 -2.30 32.77
CA LYS A 561 15.44 -3.41 33.63
C LYS A 561 14.05 -3.22 34.25
N ASP A 562 13.63 -1.99 34.38
CA ASP A 562 12.46 -1.54 35.12
C ASP A 562 11.24 -1.25 34.22
N VAL A 563 11.21 -1.86 33.03
CA VAL A 563 10.08 -1.77 32.10
C VAL A 563 9.68 -3.13 31.56
N ILE A 564 8.39 -3.32 31.34
CA ILE A 564 7.82 -4.43 30.58
C ILE A 564 7.07 -3.80 29.40
N ALA A 565 7.60 -3.96 28.18
CA ALA A 565 6.98 -3.44 26.96
C ALA A 565 6.67 -4.57 25.99
N LYS A 566 5.52 -4.50 25.31
CA LYS A 566 5.07 -5.47 24.32
C LYS A 566 4.45 -4.79 23.11
N ASN A 567 4.71 -5.35 21.94
CA ASN A 567 3.86 -5.11 20.79
C ASN A 567 2.51 -5.83 21.00
N ALA A 568 1.43 -5.23 20.53
CA ALA A 568 0.09 -5.77 20.74
C ALA A 568 -0.07 -7.21 20.21
N TYR A 569 0.66 -7.58 19.14
CA TYR A 569 0.62 -8.92 18.57
C TYR A 569 1.40 -9.99 19.38
N GLN A 570 2.13 -9.61 20.42
CA GLN A 570 2.89 -10.52 21.28
C GLN A 570 2.06 -11.07 22.44
N TRP A 571 0.79 -11.35 22.20
CA TRP A 571 -0.08 -11.96 23.22
C TRP A 571 0.28 -13.41 23.53
N THR A 572 -0.07 -13.86 24.73
CA THR A 572 0.01 -15.29 25.14
C THR A 572 -1.22 -16.05 24.67
N SER A 573 -2.41 -15.42 24.74
CA SER A 573 -3.66 -15.95 24.19
C SER A 573 -4.57 -14.82 23.73
N ALA A 574 -5.46 -15.11 22.78
CA ALA A 574 -6.38 -14.12 22.22
C ALA A 574 -7.66 -14.75 21.68
N THR A 575 -8.72 -13.94 21.53
CA THR A 575 -9.97 -14.32 20.89
C THR A 575 -9.83 -14.25 19.38
N GLN A 576 -9.38 -15.33 18.76
CA GLN A 576 -8.94 -15.39 17.35
C GLN A 576 -9.96 -14.89 16.31
N SER A 577 -11.26 -15.14 16.53
CA SER A 577 -12.31 -14.78 15.56
C SER A 577 -12.63 -13.29 15.48
N SER A 578 -12.13 -12.49 16.43
CA SER A 578 -12.46 -11.06 16.56
C SER A 578 -11.27 -10.16 16.43
N ILE A 579 -10.11 -10.68 15.98
CA ILE A 579 -8.88 -9.93 15.78
C ILE A 579 -8.32 -10.12 14.39
N GLN A 580 -7.61 -9.09 13.91
CA GLN A 580 -6.89 -9.11 12.64
C GLN A 580 -5.54 -8.43 12.80
N LEU A 581 -4.47 -9.05 12.28
CA LEU A 581 -3.16 -8.42 12.20
C LEU A 581 -3.08 -7.48 11.01
N LEU A 582 -2.59 -6.28 11.24
CA LEU A 582 -2.40 -5.23 10.24
C LEU A 582 -0.89 -5.02 9.99
N PRO A 583 -0.28 -5.69 9.01
CA PRO A 583 1.13 -5.50 8.68
C PRO A 583 1.41 -4.07 8.19
N PHE A 584 2.64 -3.62 8.33
CA PHE A 584 3.11 -2.26 8.00
C PHE A 584 2.44 -1.13 8.79
N THR A 585 1.77 -1.43 9.90
CA THR A 585 0.99 -0.47 10.69
C THR A 585 1.59 -0.29 12.08
N GLY A 586 1.65 0.97 12.51
CA GLY A 586 2.13 1.38 13.84
C GLY A 586 3.64 1.33 14.01
N HIS A 587 4.10 1.71 15.19
CA HIS A 587 5.51 1.64 15.59
C HIS A 587 6.02 0.19 15.66
N SER A 588 5.11 -0.75 15.94
CA SER A 588 5.38 -2.19 15.98
C SER A 588 5.55 -2.83 14.60
N THR A 589 5.20 -2.12 13.53
CA THR A 589 5.07 -2.65 12.15
C THR A 589 3.99 -3.70 11.95
N GLN A 590 3.23 -4.03 13.00
CA GLN A 590 2.15 -5.01 12.96
C GLN A 590 1.14 -4.74 14.07
N ALA A 591 0.22 -3.82 13.83
CA ALA A 591 -0.84 -3.51 14.78
C ALA A 591 -1.94 -4.60 14.80
N VAL A 592 -2.78 -4.56 15.83
CA VAL A 592 -3.85 -5.54 16.05
C VAL A 592 -5.20 -4.84 16.01
N SER A 593 -5.99 -5.10 14.97
CA SER A 593 -7.37 -4.65 14.89
C SER A 593 -8.27 -5.59 15.72
N MET A 594 -9.11 -5.01 16.56
CA MET A 594 -10.00 -5.70 17.48
C MET A 594 -11.42 -5.20 17.32
N ASN A 595 -12.37 -6.12 17.21
CA ASN A 595 -13.80 -5.81 17.30
C ASN A 595 -14.30 -5.95 18.74
N LYS A 596 -15.44 -5.37 19.01
CA LYS A 596 -16.10 -5.43 20.32
C LYS A 596 -16.13 -6.84 20.89
N GLY A 597 -15.69 -6.99 22.13
CA GLY A 597 -15.61 -8.27 22.83
C GLY A 597 -14.32 -9.05 22.61
N ALA A 598 -13.45 -8.63 21.70
CA ALA A 598 -12.13 -9.24 21.54
C ALA A 598 -11.24 -9.05 22.77
N ILE A 599 -10.45 -10.05 23.11
CA ILE A 599 -9.59 -10.06 24.28
C ILE A 599 -8.17 -10.49 23.87
N LEU A 600 -7.16 -9.75 24.35
CA LEU A 600 -5.75 -10.11 24.30
C LEU A 600 -5.25 -10.31 25.73
N LYS A 601 -4.54 -11.41 25.97
CA LYS A 601 -3.92 -11.71 27.27
C LYS A 601 -2.41 -11.88 27.12
N TYR A 602 -1.68 -11.28 28.05
CA TYR A 602 -0.23 -11.33 28.10
C TYR A 602 0.19 -11.86 29.46
N VAL A 603 1.01 -12.91 29.49
CA VAL A 603 1.69 -13.37 30.70
C VAL A 603 3.09 -12.75 30.68
N VAL A 604 3.39 -11.97 31.69
CA VAL A 604 4.67 -11.26 31.84
C VAL A 604 5.28 -11.51 33.22
N ASN A 605 6.58 -11.33 33.34
CA ASN A 605 7.29 -11.48 34.60
C ASN A 605 8.09 -10.22 34.92
N THR A 606 8.12 -9.80 36.17
CA THR A 606 8.95 -8.68 36.63
C THR A 606 9.70 -9.03 37.90
N ASP A 607 10.92 -8.54 38.00
CA ASP A 607 11.73 -8.56 39.23
C ASP A 607 11.52 -7.28 40.08
N MET A 608 10.73 -6.33 39.58
CA MET A 608 10.42 -5.07 40.24
C MET A 608 9.13 -5.18 41.06
N GLU A 609 9.02 -4.35 42.09
CA GLU A 609 7.78 -4.17 42.86
C GLU A 609 7.57 -2.70 43.18
N GLY A 610 6.32 -2.25 43.29
CA GLY A 610 5.96 -0.88 43.59
C GLY A 610 4.95 -0.32 42.59
N ASP A 611 4.86 0.99 42.59
CA ASP A 611 4.00 1.70 41.66
C ASP A 611 4.56 1.66 40.24
N ALA A 612 3.70 1.45 39.26
CA ALA A 612 4.04 1.39 37.87
C ALA A 612 2.99 2.18 37.05
N ARG A 613 3.43 2.80 35.98
CA ARG A 613 2.58 3.45 34.98
C ARG A 613 2.33 2.48 33.83
N PHE A 614 1.07 2.05 33.66
CA PHE A 614 0.67 1.34 32.44
C PHE A 614 0.34 2.36 31.36
N THR A 615 0.94 2.24 30.19
CA THR A 615 0.62 3.07 29.02
C THR A 615 0.26 2.16 27.85
N ILE A 616 -0.88 2.43 27.22
CA ILE A 616 -1.32 1.77 25.97
C ILE A 616 -1.14 2.72 24.80
N GLY A 617 -0.60 2.19 23.70
CA GLY A 617 -0.47 2.83 22.40
C GLY A 617 -1.41 2.18 21.38
N ALA A 618 -2.21 2.99 20.72
CA ALA A 618 -3.17 2.59 19.70
C ALA A 618 -3.04 3.46 18.46
N ILE A 619 -3.47 2.96 17.30
CA ILE A 619 -3.53 3.77 16.08
C ILE A 619 -4.64 4.82 16.22
N PRO A 620 -4.33 6.10 15.96
CA PRO A 620 -5.30 7.19 16.11
C PRO A 620 -6.51 7.06 15.17
N ASP A 621 -7.66 7.57 15.58
CA ASP A 621 -8.76 7.83 14.65
C ASP A 621 -8.49 9.12 13.88
N TYR A 622 -7.83 9.01 12.73
CA TYR A 622 -7.46 10.14 11.87
C TYR A 622 -8.67 10.95 11.40
N THR A 623 -9.82 10.32 11.24
CA THR A 623 -11.07 10.96 10.79
C THR A 623 -11.90 11.49 11.95
N ASN A 624 -11.66 10.99 13.15
CA ASN A 624 -12.46 11.19 14.36
C ASN A 624 -13.97 10.83 14.20
N GLN A 625 -14.27 9.89 13.31
CA GLN A 625 -15.64 9.50 12.96
C GLN A 625 -16.05 8.11 13.48
N LYS A 626 -15.14 7.35 14.09
CA LYS A 626 -15.33 5.94 14.46
C LYS A 626 -16.15 5.71 15.76
N GLY A 627 -16.86 6.71 16.26
CA GLY A 627 -17.61 6.59 17.51
C GLY A 627 -16.70 6.50 18.74
N ASP A 628 -17.17 5.83 19.81
CA ASP A 628 -16.34 5.55 20.98
C ASP A 628 -15.32 4.45 20.66
N MET A 629 -14.13 4.57 21.25
CA MET A 629 -13.03 3.62 21.12
C MET A 629 -12.54 3.23 22.51
N ARG A 630 -13.38 2.52 23.27
CA ARG A 630 -13.09 2.14 24.66
C ARG A 630 -12.50 0.75 24.72
N ILE A 631 -11.54 0.62 25.62
CA ILE A 631 -10.96 -0.67 26.04
C ILE A 631 -11.10 -0.82 27.56
N SER A 632 -11.06 -2.06 28.03
CA SER A 632 -10.89 -2.40 29.44
C SER A 632 -9.54 -3.07 29.61
N VAL A 633 -8.75 -2.60 30.56
CA VAL A 633 -7.47 -3.21 30.94
C VAL A 633 -7.58 -3.75 32.36
N MET A 634 -7.24 -5.02 32.55
CA MET A 634 -7.19 -5.69 33.84
C MET A 634 -5.80 -6.29 34.03
N ILE A 635 -5.20 -6.05 35.17
CA ILE A 635 -3.92 -6.64 35.55
C ILE A 635 -4.17 -7.57 36.74
N ASP A 636 -3.91 -8.84 36.57
CA ASP A 636 -4.26 -9.92 37.51
C ASP A 636 -5.76 -9.88 37.88
N ASP A 637 -6.08 -9.87 39.17
CA ASP A 637 -7.45 -9.83 39.71
C ASP A 637 -7.84 -8.40 40.17
N GLN A 638 -7.11 -7.35 39.73
CA GLN A 638 -7.45 -5.97 40.05
C GLN A 638 -8.73 -5.54 39.32
N GLU A 639 -9.40 -4.51 39.83
CA GLU A 639 -10.57 -3.94 39.17
C GLU A 639 -10.20 -3.43 37.75
N PRO A 640 -10.98 -3.79 36.72
CA PRO A 640 -10.70 -3.40 35.36
C PRO A 640 -10.79 -1.88 35.17
N VAL A 641 -9.78 -1.29 34.55
CA VAL A 641 -9.75 0.14 34.19
C VAL A 641 -10.29 0.32 32.77
N THR A 642 -11.37 1.12 32.64
CA THR A 642 -11.91 1.49 31.32
C THR A 642 -11.22 2.74 30.81
N ILE A 643 -10.68 2.66 29.58
CA ILE A 643 -9.92 3.72 28.92
C ILE A 643 -10.60 4.06 27.59
N SER A 644 -10.84 5.37 27.34
CA SER A 644 -11.18 5.87 26.00
C SER A 644 -9.90 6.19 25.22
N LEU A 645 -9.75 5.61 24.04
CA LEU A 645 -8.66 5.89 23.11
C LEU A 645 -8.97 7.10 22.21
N LYS A 646 -10.15 7.71 22.36
CA LYS A 646 -10.59 8.82 21.54
C LYS A 646 -10.36 10.14 22.25
N ASP A 647 -9.73 11.07 21.57
CA ASP A 647 -9.61 12.47 21.97
C ASP A 647 -10.57 13.37 21.18
N ALA A 648 -10.89 14.53 21.73
CA ALA A 648 -11.73 15.50 21.05
C ALA A 648 -11.05 16.03 19.79
N TYR A 649 -11.78 16.01 18.66
CA TYR A 649 -11.25 16.44 17.35
C TYR A 649 -10.62 17.82 17.41
N ASN A 650 -9.44 17.96 16.80
CA ASN A 650 -8.67 19.18 16.71
C ASN A 650 -8.15 19.76 18.05
N HIS A 651 -8.33 19.07 19.17
CA HIS A 651 -7.67 19.40 20.43
C HIS A 651 -6.19 19.00 20.39
N ASN A 652 -5.40 19.59 21.29
CA ASN A 652 -3.95 19.36 21.31
C ASN A 652 -3.59 17.87 21.45
N ASN A 653 -4.27 17.13 22.33
CA ASN A 653 -4.01 15.70 22.52
C ASN A 653 -4.25 14.93 21.23
N TRP A 654 -5.37 15.16 20.53
CA TRP A 654 -5.66 14.52 19.25
C TRP A 654 -4.59 14.86 18.19
N LYS A 655 -4.16 16.13 18.13
CA LYS A 655 -3.07 16.54 17.23
C LYS A 655 -1.77 15.82 17.54
N MET A 656 -1.41 15.72 18.82
CA MET A 656 -0.21 15.01 19.28
C MET A 656 -0.28 13.53 18.90
N ASP A 657 -1.43 12.89 19.07
CA ASP A 657 -1.64 11.50 18.70
C ASP A 657 -1.46 11.27 17.18
N ILE A 658 -2.02 12.17 16.36
CA ILE A 658 -1.85 12.12 14.89
C ILE A 658 -0.37 12.26 14.50
N TRP A 659 0.35 13.22 15.11
CA TRP A 659 1.76 13.47 14.79
C TRP A 659 2.68 12.33 15.20
N ARG A 660 2.41 11.74 16.35
CA ARG A 660 3.15 10.58 16.86
C ARG A 660 2.72 9.26 16.18
N GLY A 661 1.65 9.28 15.37
CA GLY A 661 1.08 8.07 14.78
C GLY A 661 0.54 7.08 15.81
N GLN A 662 0.38 7.52 17.09
CA GLN A 662 -0.04 6.65 18.18
C GLN A 662 -0.76 7.45 19.27
N THR A 663 -2.04 7.11 19.52
CA THR A 663 -2.78 7.58 20.69
C THR A 663 -2.23 6.89 21.93
N ARG A 664 -1.93 7.67 22.98
CA ARG A 664 -1.42 7.15 24.25
C ARG A 664 -2.33 7.51 25.41
N LYS A 665 -2.67 6.49 26.20
CA LYS A 665 -3.43 6.62 27.42
C LYS A 665 -2.75 5.82 28.52
N ASN A 666 -2.80 6.33 29.76
CA ASN A 666 -2.14 5.68 30.88
C ASN A 666 -3.02 5.65 32.14
N PHE A 667 -2.63 4.78 33.07
CA PHE A 667 -3.10 4.76 34.46
C PHE A 667 -2.00 4.18 35.34
N PHE A 668 -2.13 4.40 36.67
CA PHE A 668 -1.17 3.89 37.65
C PHE A 668 -1.73 2.61 38.28
N THR A 669 -0.82 1.69 38.60
CA THR A 669 -1.09 0.44 39.27
C THR A 669 0.08 0.08 40.19
N THR A 670 -0.16 -0.77 41.20
CA THR A 670 0.92 -1.26 42.06
C THR A 670 1.08 -2.74 41.83
N LEU A 671 2.31 -3.18 41.57
CA LEU A 671 2.66 -4.58 41.27
C LEU A 671 3.66 -5.13 42.28
N LYS A 672 3.63 -6.46 42.45
CA LYS A 672 4.62 -7.23 43.20
C LYS A 672 5.61 -7.90 42.24
N LYS A 673 6.72 -8.41 42.76
CA LYS A 673 7.61 -9.29 41.96
C LYS A 673 6.89 -10.55 41.56
N GLY A 674 7.10 -11.02 40.35
CA GLY A 674 6.58 -12.30 39.89
C GLY A 674 5.88 -12.23 38.54
N ASN A 675 5.01 -13.21 38.32
CA ASN A 675 4.23 -13.31 37.10
C ASN A 675 2.93 -12.51 37.20
N HIS A 676 2.61 -11.81 36.13
CA HIS A 676 1.38 -11.03 36.00
C HIS A 676 0.67 -11.38 34.71
N VAL A 677 -0.66 -11.24 34.72
CA VAL A 677 -1.51 -11.38 33.55
C VAL A 677 -2.12 -10.01 33.23
N VAL A 678 -1.79 -9.49 32.07
CA VAL A 678 -2.40 -8.28 31.53
C VAL A 678 -3.46 -8.70 30.52
N GLU A 679 -4.73 -8.37 30.79
CA GLU A 679 -5.85 -8.60 29.89
C GLU A 679 -6.32 -7.25 29.30
N ILE A 680 -6.41 -7.17 27.96
CA ILE A 680 -6.93 -5.99 27.24
C ILE A 680 -8.15 -6.45 26.44
N LYS A 681 -9.32 -5.86 26.73
CA LYS A 681 -10.59 -6.18 26.10
C LYS A 681 -11.14 -4.98 25.33
N ALA A 682 -11.52 -5.18 24.08
CA ALA A 682 -12.22 -4.17 23.28
C ALA A 682 -13.69 -4.06 23.76
N LEU A 683 -14.11 -2.87 24.16
CA LEU A 683 -15.50 -2.57 24.54
C LEU A 683 -16.31 -2.03 23.36
N ASP A 684 -15.64 -1.49 22.37
CA ASP A 684 -16.21 -0.96 21.13
C ASP A 684 -15.51 -1.56 19.91
N ASP A 685 -16.05 -1.34 18.73
CA ASP A 685 -15.45 -1.73 17.46
C ASP A 685 -14.34 -0.75 17.03
N HIS A 686 -13.61 -1.09 15.97
CA HIS A 686 -12.56 -0.26 15.35
C HIS A 686 -11.35 0.05 16.25
N ILE A 687 -11.10 -0.74 17.28
CA ILE A 687 -9.90 -0.63 18.12
C ILE A 687 -8.71 -1.19 17.34
N ILE A 688 -7.62 -0.43 17.22
CA ILE A 688 -6.37 -0.89 16.62
C ILE A 688 -5.25 -0.65 17.62
N LEU A 689 -4.82 -1.71 18.31
CA LEU A 689 -3.75 -1.64 19.30
C LEU A 689 -2.39 -1.83 18.61
N ASP A 690 -1.39 -1.07 19.09
CA ASP A 690 -0.03 -1.12 18.57
C ASP A 690 0.95 -1.69 19.61
N GLN A 691 1.07 -1.04 20.74
CA GLN A 691 2.03 -1.38 21.80
C GLN A 691 1.47 -1.07 23.18
N TRP A 692 2.08 -1.63 24.22
CA TRP A 692 1.85 -1.22 25.59
C TRP A 692 3.13 -1.37 26.43
N ILE A 693 3.20 -0.64 27.56
CA ILE A 693 4.32 -0.65 28.49
C ILE A 693 3.83 -0.50 29.93
N LEU A 694 4.45 -1.24 30.83
CA LEU A 694 4.46 -1.05 32.27
C LEU A 694 5.85 -0.49 32.63
N ASP A 695 5.89 0.73 33.17
CA ASP A 695 7.11 1.44 33.55
C ASP A 695 7.10 1.69 35.06
N PHE A 696 8.10 1.18 35.78
CA PHE A 696 8.26 1.38 37.23
C PHE A 696 8.93 2.72 37.57
N ASP A 697 9.47 3.43 36.57
CA ASP A 697 9.79 4.84 36.65
C ASP A 697 8.62 5.65 36.11
N VAL A 698 7.75 6.10 36.99
CA VAL A 698 6.45 6.72 36.62
C VAL A 698 6.60 8.10 35.96
N ASP A 699 7.75 8.76 36.12
CA ASP A 699 8.05 10.08 35.58
C ASP A 699 8.80 10.02 34.25
N ARG A 700 9.21 8.81 33.82
CA ARG A 700 9.99 8.64 32.61
C ARG A 700 9.17 8.97 31.35
N GLU A 701 9.78 9.73 30.44
CA GLU A 701 9.21 10.08 29.16
C GLU A 701 9.98 9.44 28.00
N TYR A 702 9.24 9.01 26.99
CA TYR A 702 9.78 8.41 25.75
C TYR A 702 8.86 8.71 24.57
N TYR A 703 9.45 8.89 23.39
CA TYR A 703 8.68 9.04 22.17
C TYR A 703 8.28 7.69 21.56
N VAL A 704 9.20 6.74 21.54
CA VAL A 704 8.95 5.38 21.03
C VAL A 704 8.93 4.38 22.20
N ILE A 705 7.85 3.60 22.34
CA ILE A 705 7.78 2.57 23.37
C ILE A 705 8.93 1.55 23.16
N PRO A 706 9.82 1.34 24.17
CA PRO A 706 11.02 0.53 24.03
C PRO A 706 10.71 -0.97 24.14
N VAL A 707 10.08 -1.55 23.12
CA VAL A 707 9.80 -2.99 23.07
C VAL A 707 11.08 -3.77 22.73
N ARG A 708 11.35 -4.82 23.48
CA ARG A 708 12.50 -5.73 23.31
C ARG A 708 12.21 -6.87 22.36
#